data_4eb23a65ef208a58764ae7768a76c98d
#
_entry.id   4eb23a65ef208a58764ae7768a76c98d
#
_cell.length_a   1.000
_cell.length_b   1.000
_cell.length_c   1.000
_cell.angle_alpha   90.00
_cell.angle_beta   90.00
_cell.angle_gamma   90.00
#
_symmetry.space_group_name_H-M   'P 1'
#
loop_
_entity.id
_entity.type
_entity.pdbx_description
1 polymer ?
#
loop_
_entity_poly.entity_id
_entity_poly.type
_entity_poly.pdbx_seq_one_letter_code
_entity_poly.pdbx_strand_id
1 'polypeptide(L)'
;MIHSLRSIAFRILARNKSILSFSVISISLAVFLMITMSSFMANANRSIDHEVKLQYGDVDMVVGYTNEVDHETSNQRIMDLMQSTGGVRQASPVMLSRMFVNDLAAPVAVAGIEDDALSMSRYHFTAYPGRGELILNESLAEELQLRVGSRMKVEGKAYTVTEIIGDPVAAAGTTSDLLLMNREEVRQIKAAGAQHDAVSSYVMVQAADDTDLLVLSEQLQELEPGLTIEIAAQNSTLKAGLSILGNYILVISVLIVMVISLLIVSNFEGMLHKYRFQFAVLRSMGAQTEQLFKMVFIQCTVTNGLGVLSGLLVSLLGYTYIIPWISGLFLVPLTDSRFDVGVATMVAVASFIILELFMLIPAYRSTKILPLKMLEMNQNTDFRGRKGRKALGKVLMAASLFCILFGVAFSGTPSANPELSFLMGFLLFVWSVFTMVPVYLPGVLAKVSPVLKLLGGRVSYVAVKNLVPQVKKNTFVILTISLAMMIAVIGSSLLNTIQHNERNYVKKQYATDIQVVDRLENSSSINPEQLKQRISELEGIEEVSTVSRLSPAKQGQDGRIIDYALADLDALAAQRLLPEVSNVGNAVIVSNRYADEHALSIGDTIALSIYQEEDPENFKNAGTLTVAAITEPFQQADMYIDWSNSAFHTRFTVFGTAYVTPANENAALKQLQGIKGQFPTVDVSSYAQALENSSNMYTRVWSFFLSAIIVIMLSVTIGVFNSLINNIYSKRKEYAVLRAISVDKKGLVGIILTQVLLYLCIGMFVGVTLGIILLYAFRLIDPAPIHIHAAFVTSIMGIMLALAFTVFLPYARSLANKKIVSELNQNRA
;
A
#
# COMPACT_ATOMS: atom_id res chain seq x y z
N MET A 1 39.69 5.47 -38.71
CA MET A 1 38.25 5.70 -38.97
C MET A 1 37.35 5.72 -37.73
N ILE A 2 37.51 4.82 -36.78
CA ILE A 2 36.64 4.75 -35.56
C ILE A 2 36.74 5.99 -34.67
N HIS A 3 37.97 6.61 -34.56
CA HIS A 3 38.16 7.86 -33.83
C HIS A 3 37.38 9.04 -34.41
N SER A 4 37.17 9.08 -35.70
CA SER A 4 36.44 10.15 -36.40
C SER A 4 34.91 10.07 -36.12
N LEU A 5 34.30 8.89 -36.05
CA LEU A 5 32.89 8.70 -35.80
C LEU A 5 32.49 9.10 -34.36
N ARG A 6 33.32 8.73 -33.34
CA ARG A 6 33.13 9.20 -31.96
C ARG A 6 33.21 10.71 -31.87
N SER A 7 34.20 11.33 -32.51
CA SER A 7 34.37 12.78 -32.52
C SER A 7 33.16 13.50 -33.14
N ILE A 8 32.61 12.98 -34.24
CA ILE A 8 31.40 13.51 -34.87
C ILE A 8 30.19 13.37 -33.95
N ALA A 9 30.01 12.22 -33.30
CA ALA A 9 28.92 11.99 -32.33
C ALA A 9 28.97 13.02 -31.20
N PHE A 10 30.10 13.22 -30.56
CA PHE A 10 30.30 14.21 -29.50
C PHE A 10 30.09 15.64 -29.95
N ARG A 11 30.56 16.04 -31.15
CA ARG A 11 30.34 17.39 -31.71
C ARG A 11 28.86 17.67 -31.96
N ILE A 12 28.12 16.69 -32.49
CA ILE A 12 26.66 16.80 -32.64
C ILE A 12 25.97 16.97 -31.31
N LEU A 13 26.36 16.19 -30.29
CA LEU A 13 25.82 16.26 -28.94
C LEU A 13 26.11 17.61 -28.29
N ALA A 14 27.36 18.10 -28.36
CA ALA A 14 27.80 19.36 -27.79
C ALA A 14 27.12 20.58 -28.44
N ARG A 15 26.76 20.49 -29.72
CA ARG A 15 26.02 21.55 -30.42
C ARG A 15 24.55 21.64 -30.03
N ASN A 16 24.02 20.59 -29.37
CA ASN A 16 22.60 20.52 -28.89
C ASN A 16 22.47 20.55 -27.39
N LYS A 17 23.15 21.49 -26.74
CA LYS A 17 23.19 21.61 -25.27
C LYS A 17 21.78 21.55 -24.62
N SER A 18 20.77 22.21 -25.21
CA SER A 18 19.42 22.23 -24.67
C SER A 18 18.77 20.84 -24.64
N ILE A 19 18.84 20.09 -25.75
CA ILE A 19 18.27 18.73 -25.83
C ILE A 19 18.97 17.80 -24.84
N LEU A 20 20.30 17.89 -24.79
CA LEU A 20 21.12 17.12 -23.88
C LEU A 20 20.73 17.43 -22.42
N SER A 21 20.73 18.71 -22.03
CA SER A 21 20.43 19.14 -20.66
C SER A 21 19.02 18.71 -20.23
N PHE A 22 18.00 18.92 -21.06
CA PHE A 22 16.64 18.51 -20.72
C PHE A 22 16.48 16.99 -20.61
N SER A 23 17.13 16.21 -21.49
CA SER A 23 17.11 14.76 -21.39
C SER A 23 17.83 14.27 -20.14
N VAL A 24 19.01 14.82 -19.85
CA VAL A 24 19.77 14.48 -18.64
C VAL A 24 18.99 14.84 -17.37
N ILE A 25 18.37 16.02 -17.28
CA ILE A 25 17.57 16.43 -16.12
C ILE A 25 16.38 15.50 -15.94
N SER A 26 15.66 15.16 -17.02
CA SER A 26 14.49 14.26 -16.91
C SER A 26 14.88 12.85 -16.46
N ILE A 27 15.99 12.31 -16.98
CA ILE A 27 16.50 10.99 -16.54
C ILE A 27 16.98 11.08 -15.11
N SER A 28 17.71 12.14 -14.75
CA SER A 28 18.23 12.36 -13.40
C SER A 28 17.13 12.40 -12.35
N LEU A 29 16.07 13.18 -12.58
CA LEU A 29 14.93 13.30 -11.68
C LEU A 29 14.25 11.94 -11.43
N ALA A 30 14.13 11.15 -12.46
CA ALA A 30 13.48 9.88 -12.39
C ALA A 30 14.33 8.80 -11.70
N VAL A 31 15.60 8.72 -12.05
CA VAL A 31 16.55 7.81 -11.38
C VAL A 31 16.70 8.19 -9.91
N PHE A 32 16.76 9.50 -9.62
CA PHE A 32 16.72 10.03 -8.26
C PHE A 32 15.50 9.52 -7.48
N LEU A 33 14.30 9.66 -8.06
CA LEU A 33 13.07 9.20 -7.40
C LEU A 33 13.08 7.68 -7.16
N MET A 34 13.49 6.90 -8.16
CA MET A 34 13.57 5.44 -8.04
C MET A 34 14.58 5.01 -6.97
N ILE A 35 15.77 5.60 -6.94
CA ILE A 35 16.78 5.30 -5.93
C ILE A 35 16.26 5.68 -4.54
N THR A 36 15.65 6.86 -4.40
CA THR A 36 15.11 7.33 -3.12
C THR A 36 14.01 6.41 -2.60
N MET A 37 13.06 5.99 -3.45
CA MET A 37 12.00 5.06 -3.07
C MET A 37 12.55 3.67 -2.71
N SER A 38 13.49 3.14 -3.51
CA SER A 38 14.07 1.81 -3.24
C SER A 38 14.94 1.83 -1.98
N SER A 39 15.70 2.90 -1.73
CA SER A 39 16.48 3.07 -0.52
C SER A 39 15.61 3.22 0.72
N PHE A 40 14.50 3.96 0.62
CA PHE A 40 13.51 4.05 1.69
C PHE A 40 12.97 2.66 2.04
N MET A 41 12.54 1.88 1.04
CA MET A 41 12.00 0.54 1.25
C MET A 41 13.02 -0.41 1.87
N ALA A 42 14.28 -0.35 1.43
CA ALA A 42 15.35 -1.16 2.01
C ALA A 42 15.61 -0.83 3.48
N ASN A 43 15.59 0.47 3.84
CA ASN A 43 15.76 0.90 5.24
C ASN A 43 14.52 0.56 6.08
N ALA A 44 13.32 0.71 5.55
CA ALA A 44 12.09 0.34 6.22
C ALA A 44 12.04 -1.17 6.53
N ASN A 45 12.42 -2.02 5.58
CA ASN A 45 12.52 -3.46 5.81
C ASN A 45 13.54 -3.79 6.91
N ARG A 46 14.74 -3.16 6.89
CA ARG A 46 15.75 -3.36 7.94
C ARG A 46 15.26 -2.91 9.33
N SER A 47 14.55 -1.79 9.39
CA SER A 47 13.99 -1.30 10.65
C SER A 47 12.95 -2.25 11.22
N ILE A 48 12.12 -2.85 10.37
CA ILE A 48 11.16 -3.86 10.80
C ILE A 48 11.86 -5.17 11.17
N ASP A 49 12.84 -5.61 10.41
CA ASP A 49 13.60 -6.80 10.79
C ASP A 49 14.28 -6.60 12.15
N HIS A 50 14.73 -5.37 12.44
CA HIS A 50 15.24 -5.00 13.76
C HIS A 50 14.13 -5.03 14.84
N GLU A 51 12.96 -4.50 14.54
CA GLU A 51 11.82 -4.49 15.46
C GLU A 51 11.26 -5.90 15.72
N VAL A 52 11.19 -6.74 14.69
CA VAL A 52 10.88 -8.17 14.82
C VAL A 52 11.91 -8.85 15.71
N LYS A 53 13.20 -8.54 15.55
CA LYS A 53 14.26 -9.07 16.38
C LYS A 53 14.20 -8.57 17.83
N LEU A 54 13.78 -7.34 18.06
CA LEU A 54 13.50 -6.81 19.41
C LEU A 54 12.29 -7.50 20.04
N GLN A 55 11.27 -7.82 19.24
CA GLN A 55 10.03 -8.44 19.72
C GLN A 55 10.20 -9.95 19.96
N TYR A 56 10.84 -10.68 19.04
CA TYR A 56 10.95 -12.14 19.06
C TYR A 56 12.32 -12.66 19.48
N GLY A 57 13.32 -11.78 19.63
CA GLY A 57 14.69 -12.17 19.88
C GLY A 57 15.26 -13.01 18.74
N ASP A 58 15.89 -14.15 19.08
CA ASP A 58 16.40 -15.12 18.11
C ASP A 58 15.38 -16.24 17.81
N VAL A 59 14.11 -16.06 18.15
CA VAL A 59 13.01 -16.96 17.83
C VAL A 59 12.57 -16.75 16.38
N ASP A 60 12.65 -17.78 15.55
CA ASP A 60 12.21 -17.77 14.15
C ASP A 60 10.75 -18.20 14.00
N MET A 61 10.30 -19.14 14.83
CA MET A 61 8.93 -19.67 14.81
C MET A 61 8.41 -19.92 16.22
N VAL A 62 7.10 -19.76 16.40
CA VAL A 62 6.35 -20.18 17.58
C VAL A 62 5.41 -21.29 17.17
N VAL A 63 5.47 -22.43 17.83
CA VAL A 63 4.71 -23.64 17.48
C VAL A 63 3.84 -24.06 18.65
N GLY A 64 2.55 -24.23 18.40
CA GLY A 64 1.57 -24.64 19.41
C GLY A 64 0.43 -25.45 18.80
N TYR A 65 -0.56 -25.81 19.60
CA TYR A 65 -1.80 -26.44 19.11
C TYR A 65 -2.95 -25.44 19.09
N THR A 66 -3.82 -25.56 18.08
CA THR A 66 -5.01 -24.71 17.93
C THR A 66 -6.13 -25.09 18.91
N ASN A 67 -6.21 -26.37 19.31
CA ASN A 67 -7.25 -26.90 20.16
C ASN A 67 -6.68 -27.30 21.53
N GLU A 68 -7.49 -27.14 22.58
CA GLU A 68 -7.19 -27.47 23.97
C GLU A 68 -7.06 -28.99 24.17
N VAL A 69 -5.91 -29.54 23.84
CA VAL A 69 -5.51 -30.90 24.28
C VAL A 69 -4.67 -30.79 25.55
N ASP A 70 -4.57 -31.86 26.35
CA ASP A 70 -3.73 -31.91 27.54
C ASP A 70 -2.33 -31.36 27.29
N HIS A 71 -2.08 -30.13 27.75
CA HIS A 71 -0.97 -29.28 27.31
C HIS A 71 0.41 -29.77 27.72
N GLU A 72 0.49 -30.58 28.79
CA GLU A 72 1.78 -31.15 29.23
C GLU A 72 2.26 -32.24 28.28
N THR A 73 1.36 -33.10 27.86
CA THR A 73 1.62 -34.15 26.86
C THR A 73 1.88 -33.54 25.47
N SER A 74 1.20 -32.46 25.14
CA SER A 74 1.36 -31.80 23.82
C SER A 74 2.69 -31.08 23.68
N ASN A 75 3.22 -30.42 24.72
CA ASN A 75 4.53 -29.78 24.66
C ASN A 75 5.68 -30.78 24.51
N GLN A 76 5.58 -31.91 25.23
CA GLN A 76 6.58 -32.96 25.08
C GLN A 76 6.59 -33.50 23.63
N ARG A 77 5.41 -33.70 23.06
CA ARG A 77 5.27 -34.18 21.68
C ARG A 77 5.80 -33.20 20.66
N ILE A 78 5.56 -31.89 20.84
CA ILE A 78 6.16 -30.85 19.99
C ILE A 78 7.68 -30.86 20.15
N MET A 79 8.19 -30.96 21.37
CA MET A 79 9.63 -31.01 21.62
C MET A 79 10.28 -32.24 20.98
N ASP A 80 9.67 -33.41 21.08
CA ASP A 80 10.15 -34.64 20.45
C ASP A 80 10.13 -34.53 18.92
N LEU A 81 9.09 -33.91 18.37
CA LEU A 81 8.98 -33.58 16.94
C LEU A 81 10.09 -32.62 16.48
N MET A 82 10.35 -31.55 17.24
CA MET A 82 11.42 -30.59 16.92
C MET A 82 12.80 -31.23 16.96
N GLN A 83 13.05 -32.15 17.90
CA GLN A 83 14.32 -32.86 17.98
C GLN A 83 14.52 -33.88 16.84
N SER A 84 13.42 -34.42 16.32
CA SER A 84 13.46 -35.40 15.21
C SER A 84 13.48 -34.74 13.83
N THR A 85 13.10 -33.48 13.73
CA THR A 85 12.99 -32.79 12.46
C THR A 85 14.31 -32.07 12.12
N GLY A 86 14.86 -32.33 10.96
CA GLY A 86 16.05 -31.62 10.45
C GLY A 86 15.71 -30.13 10.19
N GLY A 87 16.70 -29.24 10.45
CA GLY A 87 16.51 -27.80 10.22
C GLY A 87 16.16 -26.99 11.46
N VAL A 88 15.96 -27.64 12.64
CA VAL A 88 15.80 -26.99 13.94
C VAL A 88 17.15 -26.94 14.65
N ARG A 89 17.57 -25.72 15.07
CA ARG A 89 18.80 -25.51 15.83
C ARG A 89 18.56 -25.62 17.34
N GLN A 90 17.51 -24.99 17.83
CA GLN A 90 17.11 -24.98 19.23
C GLN A 90 15.60 -24.85 19.35
N ALA A 91 15.03 -25.52 20.35
CA ALA A 91 13.64 -25.38 20.71
C ALA A 91 13.52 -25.19 22.22
N SER A 92 12.64 -24.27 22.66
CA SER A 92 12.43 -23.94 24.07
C SER A 92 10.93 -23.89 24.39
N PRO A 93 10.44 -24.71 25.33
CA PRO A 93 9.03 -24.73 25.70
C PRO A 93 8.71 -23.59 26.66
N VAL A 94 7.59 -22.87 26.41
CA VAL A 94 7.06 -21.82 27.27
C VAL A 94 5.70 -22.24 27.79
N MET A 95 5.47 -22.03 29.09
CA MET A 95 4.20 -22.27 29.72
C MET A 95 3.54 -20.92 30.04
N LEU A 96 2.48 -20.58 29.34
CA LEU A 96 1.67 -19.40 29.66
C LEU A 96 0.60 -19.78 30.70
N SER A 97 0.43 -18.92 31.67
CA SER A 97 -0.64 -18.99 32.65
C SER A 97 -1.10 -17.59 33.02
N ARG A 98 -2.23 -17.48 33.67
CA ARG A 98 -2.70 -16.26 34.30
C ARG A 98 -2.78 -16.51 35.80
N MET A 99 -2.18 -15.62 36.58
CA MET A 99 -2.08 -15.77 38.03
C MET A 99 -2.44 -14.46 38.72
N PHE A 100 -3.07 -14.60 39.89
CA PHE A 100 -3.37 -13.45 40.74
C PHE A 100 -2.11 -12.96 41.46
N VAL A 101 -1.87 -11.66 41.34
CA VAL A 101 -0.67 -11.01 41.89
C VAL A 101 -1.09 -10.00 42.96
N ASN A 102 -0.55 -10.15 44.15
CA ASN A 102 -0.91 -9.33 45.31
C ASN A 102 -2.44 -9.25 45.49
N ASP A 103 -2.98 -8.03 45.60
CA ASP A 103 -4.41 -7.75 45.73
C ASP A 103 -4.98 -7.18 44.40
N LEU A 104 -4.34 -7.45 43.26
CA LEU A 104 -4.91 -7.07 41.97
C LEU A 104 -6.20 -7.81 41.69
N ALA A 105 -7.16 -7.08 41.17
CA ALA A 105 -8.50 -7.64 40.88
C ALA A 105 -8.46 -8.55 39.63
N ALA A 106 -7.47 -8.40 38.76
CA ALA A 106 -7.30 -9.17 37.53
C ALA A 106 -6.05 -10.04 37.58
N PRO A 107 -6.06 -11.24 36.99
CA PRO A 107 -4.89 -12.07 36.88
C PRO A 107 -3.92 -11.51 35.79
N VAL A 108 -2.64 -11.54 36.12
CA VAL A 108 -1.53 -11.10 35.23
C VAL A 108 -1.04 -12.26 34.39
N ALA A 109 -0.62 -11.98 33.16
CA ALA A 109 -0.01 -12.99 32.30
C ALA A 109 1.36 -13.41 32.86
N VAL A 110 1.53 -14.71 33.09
CA VAL A 110 2.75 -15.33 33.60
C VAL A 110 3.31 -16.27 32.56
N ALA A 111 4.57 -16.04 32.16
CA ALA A 111 5.31 -16.95 31.31
C ALA A 111 6.32 -17.76 32.14
N GLY A 112 6.11 -19.06 32.23
CA GLY A 112 7.08 -20.02 32.73
C GLY A 112 8.11 -20.34 31.65
N ILE A 113 9.35 -19.94 31.86
CA ILE A 113 10.46 -20.04 30.90
C ILE A 113 11.53 -21.02 31.36
N GLU A 114 12.35 -21.47 30.41
CA GLU A 114 13.53 -22.29 30.68
C GLU A 114 14.81 -21.45 30.74
N ASP A 115 15.84 -21.99 31.40
CA ASP A 115 17.17 -21.39 31.48
C ASP A 115 17.97 -21.66 30.19
N ASP A 116 17.63 -20.94 29.13
CA ASP A 116 18.26 -21.12 27.84
C ASP A 116 18.45 -19.77 27.09
N ALA A 117 19.33 -19.81 26.08
CA ALA A 117 19.64 -18.62 25.28
C ALA A 117 18.45 -18.07 24.51
N LEU A 118 17.51 -18.93 24.12
CA LEU A 118 16.34 -18.54 23.35
C LEU A 118 15.35 -17.74 24.19
N SER A 119 15.12 -18.19 25.44
CA SER A 119 14.30 -17.47 26.41
C SER A 119 14.91 -16.11 26.78
N MET A 120 16.25 -16.07 27.00
CA MET A 120 16.96 -14.82 27.28
C MET A 120 16.86 -13.82 26.12
N SER A 121 17.04 -14.31 24.89
CA SER A 121 16.93 -13.48 23.68
C SER A 121 15.50 -12.95 23.46
N ARG A 122 14.50 -13.79 23.72
CA ARG A 122 13.06 -13.44 23.51
C ARG A 122 12.57 -12.38 24.47
N TYR A 123 12.95 -12.48 25.74
CA TYR A 123 12.42 -11.62 26.80
C TYR A 123 13.42 -10.59 27.31
N HIS A 124 14.64 -10.57 26.77
CA HIS A 124 15.69 -9.60 27.06
C HIS A 124 16.07 -9.47 28.56
N PHE A 125 16.01 -10.57 29.33
CA PHE A 125 16.51 -10.60 30.68
C PHE A 125 17.98 -10.97 30.74
N THR A 126 18.66 -10.60 31.83
CA THR A 126 20.10 -10.83 32.00
C THR A 126 20.41 -12.04 32.88
N ALA A 127 19.52 -12.35 33.82
CA ALA A 127 19.67 -13.47 34.74
C ALA A 127 18.37 -14.26 34.84
N TYR A 128 18.49 -15.59 34.72
CA TYR A 128 17.36 -16.51 34.83
C TYR A 128 16.76 -16.47 36.25
N PRO A 129 15.44 -16.33 36.42
CA PRO A 129 14.81 -16.30 37.74
C PRO A 129 14.87 -17.71 38.38
N GLY A 130 15.53 -17.78 39.54
CA GLY A 130 15.59 -19.00 40.33
C GLY A 130 14.25 -19.31 41.05
N ARG A 131 14.25 -20.36 41.88
CA ARG A 131 13.06 -20.68 42.69
C ARG A 131 12.76 -19.57 43.68
N GLY A 132 11.53 -19.11 43.71
CA GLY A 132 11.10 -18.00 44.58
C GLY A 132 11.48 -16.63 44.05
N GLU A 133 11.93 -16.54 42.80
CA GLU A 133 12.29 -15.32 42.10
C GLU A 133 11.41 -15.11 40.87
N LEU A 134 11.27 -13.84 40.48
CA LEU A 134 10.53 -13.48 39.29
C LEU A 134 11.07 -12.19 38.63
N ILE A 135 10.71 -12.00 37.38
CA ILE A 135 11.04 -10.84 36.58
C ILE A 135 9.72 -10.17 36.17
N LEU A 136 9.67 -8.83 36.18
CA LEU A 136 8.51 -8.03 35.79
C LEU A 136 8.85 -7.17 34.59
N ASN A 137 7.84 -6.84 33.79
CA ASN A 137 7.98 -5.73 32.85
C ASN A 137 7.79 -4.37 33.54
N GLU A 138 8.28 -3.30 32.90
CA GLU A 138 8.35 -1.94 33.46
C GLU A 138 6.94 -1.41 33.82
N SER A 139 5.95 -1.58 32.94
CA SER A 139 4.57 -1.15 33.19
C SER A 139 3.98 -1.79 34.44
N LEU A 140 4.15 -3.10 34.64
CA LEU A 140 3.64 -3.81 35.81
C LEU A 140 4.40 -3.41 37.08
N ALA A 141 5.70 -3.18 36.97
CA ALA A 141 6.52 -2.71 38.11
C ALA A 141 6.11 -1.30 38.56
N GLU A 142 5.81 -0.40 37.62
CA GLU A 142 5.31 0.95 37.92
C GLU A 142 3.92 0.93 38.56
N GLU A 143 2.98 0.11 38.01
CA GLU A 143 1.63 -0.02 38.54
C GLU A 143 1.61 -0.53 39.98
N LEU A 144 2.47 -1.52 40.27
CA LEU A 144 2.58 -2.11 41.62
C LEU A 144 3.58 -1.34 42.52
N GLN A 145 4.23 -0.29 42.01
CA GLN A 145 5.27 0.48 42.70
C GLN A 145 6.41 -0.39 43.23
N LEU A 146 6.79 -1.43 42.49
CA LEU A 146 7.82 -2.38 42.88
C LEU A 146 9.18 -1.99 42.30
N ARG A 147 10.24 -2.42 42.97
CA ARG A 147 11.62 -2.27 42.51
C ARG A 147 12.35 -3.60 42.60
N VAL A 148 13.48 -3.73 41.94
CA VAL A 148 14.38 -4.87 42.12
C VAL A 148 14.69 -5.07 43.59
N GLY A 149 14.53 -6.30 44.08
CA GLY A 149 14.61 -6.70 45.47
C GLY A 149 13.30 -6.61 46.30
N SER A 150 12.22 -6.04 45.73
CA SER A 150 10.91 -6.02 46.37
C SER A 150 10.33 -7.43 46.42
N ARG A 151 9.43 -7.66 47.38
CA ARG A 151 8.68 -8.90 47.50
C ARG A 151 7.25 -8.70 47.05
N MET A 152 6.72 -9.64 46.28
CA MET A 152 5.33 -9.66 45.85
C MET A 152 4.73 -11.09 46.05
N LYS A 153 3.44 -11.18 46.13
CA LYS A 153 2.75 -12.46 46.22
C LYS A 153 2.17 -12.84 44.85
N VAL A 154 2.41 -14.07 44.43
CA VAL A 154 1.78 -14.68 43.28
C VAL A 154 1.05 -15.94 43.80
N GLU A 155 -0.25 -16.05 43.58
CA GLU A 155 -1.11 -17.11 44.12
C GLU A 155 -0.87 -17.37 45.64
N GLY A 156 -0.73 -16.25 46.40
CA GLY A 156 -0.52 -16.30 47.84
C GLY A 156 0.90 -16.65 48.30
N LYS A 157 1.82 -17.04 47.44
CA LYS A 157 3.24 -17.30 47.76
C LYS A 157 4.08 -16.05 47.52
N ALA A 158 5.07 -15.77 48.39
CA ALA A 158 5.96 -14.64 48.26
C ALA A 158 7.12 -14.93 47.32
N TYR A 159 7.35 -14.05 46.39
CA TYR A 159 8.46 -14.05 45.43
C TYR A 159 9.26 -12.76 45.50
N THR A 160 10.53 -12.81 45.11
CA THR A 160 11.42 -11.67 45.07
C THR A 160 11.63 -11.22 43.62
N VAL A 161 11.47 -9.94 43.36
CA VAL A 161 11.72 -9.33 42.05
C VAL A 161 13.24 -9.25 41.82
N THR A 162 13.76 -9.98 40.85
CA THR A 162 15.21 -10.02 40.54
C THR A 162 15.60 -9.02 39.46
N GLU A 163 14.71 -8.80 38.49
CA GLU A 163 14.98 -7.92 37.36
C GLU A 163 13.66 -7.26 36.89
N ILE A 164 13.76 -6.05 36.33
CA ILE A 164 12.67 -5.37 35.64
C ILE A 164 13.13 -5.20 34.19
N ILE A 165 12.37 -5.78 33.26
CA ILE A 165 12.65 -5.72 31.81
C ILE A 165 11.78 -4.66 31.15
N GLY A 166 12.22 -4.17 29.98
CA GLY A 166 11.39 -3.28 29.15
C GLY A 166 10.08 -3.93 28.74
N ASP A 167 9.05 -3.13 28.52
CA ASP A 167 7.76 -3.63 28.09
C ASP A 167 7.86 -4.40 26.78
N PRO A 168 7.24 -5.57 26.67
CA PRO A 168 7.17 -6.26 25.39
C PRO A 168 6.39 -5.42 24.40
N VAL A 169 6.97 -5.18 23.22
CA VAL A 169 6.32 -4.43 22.15
C VAL A 169 5.14 -5.25 21.64
N ALA A 170 3.93 -4.85 22.03
CA ALA A 170 2.73 -5.48 21.51
C ALA A 170 2.38 -4.91 20.13
N ALA A 171 1.88 -5.75 19.23
CA ALA A 171 1.55 -5.43 17.83
C ALA A 171 0.51 -4.29 17.65
N ALA A 172 -0.16 -3.86 18.73
CA ALA A 172 -1.21 -2.85 18.71
C ALA A 172 -0.93 -1.62 19.60
N GLY A 173 0.30 -1.45 20.10
CA GLY A 173 0.62 -0.33 21.00
C GLY A 173 0.02 -0.49 22.42
N THR A 174 -0.52 -1.66 22.75
CA THR A 174 -0.94 -2.03 24.09
C THR A 174 0.21 -2.73 24.80
N THR A 175 0.62 -2.22 25.97
CA THR A 175 1.56 -2.92 26.84
C THR A 175 0.81 -4.03 27.54
N SER A 176 1.20 -5.27 27.35
CA SER A 176 0.67 -6.39 28.14
C SER A 176 1.51 -6.56 29.40
N ASP A 177 0.82 -6.61 30.56
CA ASP A 177 1.48 -6.95 31.81
C ASP A 177 2.05 -8.36 31.70
N LEU A 178 3.35 -8.50 31.95
CA LEU A 178 4.07 -9.74 31.81
C LEU A 178 4.94 -10.02 33.03
N LEU A 179 4.82 -11.24 33.55
CA LEU A 179 5.62 -11.76 34.62
C LEU A 179 6.36 -13.02 34.15
N LEU A 180 7.66 -13.08 34.35
CA LEU A 180 8.47 -14.25 33.99
C LEU A 180 8.85 -15.01 35.26
N MET A 181 8.68 -16.33 35.23
CA MET A 181 9.04 -17.21 36.32
C MET A 181 9.70 -18.47 35.76
N ASN A 182 10.37 -19.21 36.66
CA ASN A 182 10.83 -20.56 36.41
C ASN A 182 9.65 -21.46 35.99
N ARG A 183 9.76 -22.15 34.86
CA ARG A 183 8.69 -22.98 34.30
C ARG A 183 8.21 -24.06 35.23
N GLU A 184 9.09 -24.69 35.99
CA GLU A 184 8.76 -25.72 36.95
C GLU A 184 7.90 -25.19 38.13
N GLU A 185 8.15 -23.93 38.55
CA GLU A 185 7.31 -23.28 39.57
C GLU A 185 5.92 -22.95 39.06
N VAL A 186 5.83 -22.46 37.82
CA VAL A 186 4.53 -22.20 37.14
C VAL A 186 3.73 -23.52 37.09
N ARG A 187 4.37 -24.62 36.70
CA ARG A 187 3.79 -25.96 36.67
C ARG A 187 3.29 -26.43 38.06
N GLN A 188 4.09 -26.20 39.09
CA GLN A 188 3.71 -26.60 40.48
C GLN A 188 2.57 -25.77 41.02
N ILE A 189 2.54 -24.46 40.76
CA ILE A 189 1.42 -23.59 41.19
C ILE A 189 0.13 -24.06 40.54
N LYS A 190 0.19 -24.38 39.25
CA LYS A 190 -0.96 -24.83 38.49
C LYS A 190 -1.48 -26.21 38.95
N ALA A 191 -0.58 -27.16 39.21
CA ALA A 191 -0.96 -28.46 39.68
C ALA A 191 -1.58 -28.45 41.11
N ALA A 192 -1.30 -27.41 41.90
CA ALA A 192 -1.87 -27.19 43.21
C ALA A 192 -3.25 -26.50 43.21
N GLY A 193 -3.60 -25.78 42.14
CA GLY A 193 -4.90 -25.14 41.97
C GLY A 193 -5.85 -26.04 41.19
N ALA A 194 -6.92 -26.50 41.84
CA ALA A 194 -7.91 -27.41 41.25
C ALA A 194 -8.85 -26.79 40.23
N GLN A 195 -8.46 -25.71 39.55
CA GLN A 195 -9.22 -25.09 38.46
C GLN A 195 -8.49 -25.27 37.15
N HIS A 196 -9.18 -25.86 36.19
CA HIS A 196 -8.70 -26.12 34.83
C HIS A 196 -8.73 -24.83 34.00
N ASP A 197 -7.89 -23.85 34.32
CA ASP A 197 -7.67 -22.74 33.41
C ASP A 197 -6.82 -23.20 32.23
N ALA A 198 -7.35 -22.98 31.05
CA ALA A 198 -6.68 -23.29 29.81
C ALA A 198 -5.27 -22.66 29.77
N VAL A 199 -4.25 -23.49 29.75
CA VAL A 199 -2.87 -23.06 29.64
C VAL A 199 -2.51 -23.14 28.17
N SER A 200 -2.38 -22.01 27.50
CA SER A 200 -1.75 -22.04 26.20
C SER A 200 -0.25 -22.25 26.38
N SER A 201 0.26 -23.39 25.97
CA SER A 201 1.66 -23.69 25.94
C SER A 201 2.13 -23.69 24.48
N TYR A 202 3.29 -23.13 24.25
CA TYR A 202 3.90 -23.12 22.94
C TYR A 202 5.40 -23.40 23.04
N VAL A 203 6.00 -23.75 21.95
CA VAL A 203 7.43 -23.98 21.82
C VAL A 203 8.03 -22.90 20.93
N MET A 204 9.02 -22.18 21.43
CA MET A 204 9.85 -21.28 20.66
C MET A 204 10.88 -22.09 19.88
N VAL A 205 11.06 -21.80 18.60
CA VAL A 205 11.95 -22.53 17.71
C VAL A 205 12.90 -21.56 17.03
N GLN A 206 14.20 -21.89 17.09
CA GLN A 206 15.23 -21.29 16.26
C GLN A 206 15.61 -22.28 15.17
N ALA A 207 15.51 -21.88 13.92
CA ALA A 207 15.92 -22.70 12.78
C ALA A 207 17.45 -22.71 12.62
N ALA A 208 17.96 -23.70 11.91
CA ALA A 208 19.36 -23.74 11.52
C ALA A 208 19.63 -22.71 10.40
N ASP A 209 20.85 -22.17 10.39
CA ASP A 209 21.31 -21.28 9.34
C ASP A 209 21.07 -21.96 7.97
N ASP A 210 20.55 -21.32 6.96
CA ASP A 210 20.18 -21.85 5.64
C ASP A 210 18.85 -22.65 5.55
N THR A 211 18.04 -22.73 6.61
CA THR A 211 16.73 -23.40 6.56
C THR A 211 15.64 -22.45 6.04
N ASP A 212 14.89 -22.88 5.02
CA ASP A 212 13.70 -22.16 4.60
C ASP A 212 12.56 -22.40 5.59
N LEU A 213 12.18 -21.33 6.32
CA LEU A 213 11.15 -21.38 7.37
C LEU A 213 9.77 -21.81 6.84
N LEU A 214 9.44 -21.47 5.58
CA LEU A 214 8.17 -21.87 4.96
C LEU A 214 8.14 -23.37 4.73
N VAL A 215 9.23 -23.92 4.16
CA VAL A 215 9.35 -25.36 3.90
C VAL A 215 9.35 -26.13 5.21
N LEU A 216 10.05 -25.61 6.24
CA LEU A 216 10.06 -26.24 7.57
C LEU A 216 8.67 -26.21 8.22
N SER A 217 7.93 -25.12 8.10
CA SER A 217 6.56 -25.01 8.63
C SER A 217 5.58 -25.97 7.93
N GLU A 218 5.69 -26.10 6.59
CA GLU A 218 4.89 -27.07 5.84
C GLU A 218 5.21 -28.52 6.26
N GLN A 219 6.48 -28.86 6.40
CA GLN A 219 6.90 -30.18 6.86
C GLN A 219 6.39 -30.52 8.25
N LEU A 220 6.42 -29.54 9.18
CA LEU A 220 5.91 -29.75 10.53
C LEU A 220 4.39 -29.92 10.53
N GLN A 221 3.65 -29.18 9.73
CA GLN A 221 2.20 -29.33 9.58
C GLN A 221 1.79 -30.63 8.89
N GLU A 222 2.61 -31.14 7.96
CA GLU A 222 2.38 -32.47 7.35
C GLU A 222 2.59 -33.60 8.36
N LEU A 223 3.56 -33.46 9.26
CA LEU A 223 3.84 -34.46 10.32
C LEU A 223 2.80 -34.45 11.43
N GLU A 224 2.28 -33.28 11.77
CA GLU A 224 1.25 -33.07 12.80
C GLU A 224 0.25 -32.01 12.35
N PRO A 225 -0.87 -32.38 11.71
CA PRO A 225 -1.84 -31.43 11.13
C PRO A 225 -2.56 -30.50 12.13
N GLY A 226 -2.47 -30.78 13.41
CA GLY A 226 -3.05 -29.94 14.47
C GLY A 226 -2.17 -28.77 14.93
N LEU A 227 -0.97 -28.61 14.39
CA LEU A 227 -0.05 -27.57 14.80
C LEU A 227 -0.41 -26.21 14.17
N THR A 228 -0.44 -25.20 15.02
CA THR A 228 -0.42 -23.80 14.61
C THR A 228 1.02 -23.31 14.65
N ILE A 229 1.54 -22.86 13.52
CA ILE A 229 2.90 -22.35 13.39
C ILE A 229 2.86 -20.88 13.01
N GLU A 230 3.43 -20.08 13.87
CA GLU A 230 3.59 -18.64 13.66
C GLU A 230 5.06 -18.34 13.35
N ILE A 231 5.33 -17.89 12.13
CA ILE A 231 6.68 -17.47 11.72
C ILE A 231 6.87 -16.00 12.15
N ALA A 232 7.81 -15.77 13.07
CA ALA A 232 8.08 -14.44 13.65
C ALA A 232 8.26 -13.34 12.57
N ALA A 233 8.97 -13.70 11.49
CA ALA A 233 9.20 -12.80 10.37
C ALA A 233 7.93 -12.47 9.55
N GLN A 234 6.86 -13.23 9.62
CA GLN A 234 5.64 -13.02 8.81
C GLN A 234 4.51 -12.35 9.58
N ASN A 235 4.49 -12.46 10.90
CA ASN A 235 3.33 -12.10 11.72
C ASN A 235 3.29 -10.64 12.17
N SER A 236 4.25 -9.80 11.79
CA SER A 236 4.13 -8.38 12.12
C SER A 236 3.12 -7.72 11.17
N THR A 237 2.05 -7.16 11.71
CA THR A 237 1.11 -6.27 11.01
C THR A 237 1.83 -5.15 10.25
N LEU A 238 2.97 -4.70 10.76
CA LEU A 238 3.90 -3.79 10.13
C LEU A 238 4.50 -4.39 8.84
N LYS A 239 4.87 -5.67 8.83
CA LYS A 239 5.47 -6.33 7.66
C LYS A 239 4.43 -6.56 6.55
N ALA A 240 3.20 -6.89 6.92
CA ALA A 240 2.08 -6.95 5.97
C ALA A 240 1.82 -5.57 5.33
N GLY A 241 1.78 -4.50 6.13
CA GLY A 241 1.63 -3.14 5.63
C GLY A 241 2.77 -2.71 4.71
N LEU A 242 4.02 -3.06 5.04
CA LEU A 242 5.18 -2.75 4.19
C LEU A 242 5.24 -3.59 2.92
N SER A 243 4.79 -4.83 2.93
CA SER A 243 4.75 -5.64 1.70
C SER A 243 3.81 -5.03 0.67
N ILE A 244 2.65 -4.54 1.12
CA ILE A 244 1.70 -3.79 0.29
C ILE A 244 2.37 -2.53 -0.26
N LEU A 245 3.02 -1.73 0.60
CA LEU A 245 3.74 -0.52 0.19
C LEU A 245 4.87 -0.84 -0.81
N GLY A 246 5.62 -1.92 -0.59
CA GLY A 246 6.67 -2.41 -1.49
C GLY A 246 6.14 -2.74 -2.88
N ASN A 247 5.02 -3.43 -2.97
CA ASN A 247 4.36 -3.74 -4.23
C ASN A 247 3.92 -2.47 -4.96
N TYR A 248 3.38 -1.47 -4.26
CA TYR A 248 3.06 -0.17 -4.84
C TYR A 248 4.29 0.57 -5.37
N ILE A 249 5.38 0.61 -4.61
CA ILE A 249 6.64 1.24 -5.02
C ILE A 249 7.20 0.55 -6.27
N LEU A 250 7.15 -0.77 -6.35
CA LEU A 250 7.57 -1.54 -7.52
C LEU A 250 6.75 -1.18 -8.76
N VAL A 251 5.43 -1.18 -8.65
CA VAL A 251 4.53 -0.82 -9.75
C VAL A 251 4.79 0.61 -10.22
N ILE A 252 4.88 1.57 -9.30
CA ILE A 252 5.19 2.96 -9.63
C ILE A 252 6.56 3.07 -10.31
N SER A 253 7.57 2.36 -9.83
CA SER A 253 8.91 2.36 -10.43
C SER A 253 8.91 1.85 -11.87
N VAL A 254 8.20 0.77 -12.15
CA VAL A 254 8.02 0.24 -13.52
C VAL A 254 7.33 1.27 -14.41
N LEU A 255 6.29 1.92 -13.93
CA LEU A 255 5.59 2.97 -14.67
C LEU A 255 6.47 4.20 -14.92
N ILE A 256 7.29 4.61 -13.95
CA ILE A 256 8.27 5.70 -14.10
C ILE A 256 9.27 5.37 -15.20
N VAL A 257 9.86 4.17 -15.18
CA VAL A 257 10.80 3.72 -16.23
C VAL A 257 10.14 3.75 -17.60
N MET A 258 8.89 3.32 -17.70
CA MET A 258 8.14 3.34 -18.95
C MET A 258 7.91 4.77 -19.45
N VAL A 259 7.51 5.70 -18.57
CA VAL A 259 7.33 7.13 -18.89
C VAL A 259 8.63 7.72 -19.45
N ILE A 260 9.74 7.49 -18.74
CA ILE A 260 11.03 8.07 -19.11
C ILE A 260 11.54 7.46 -20.42
N SER A 261 11.38 6.16 -20.61
CA SER A 261 11.74 5.49 -21.85
C SER A 261 11.00 6.08 -23.04
N LEU A 262 9.69 6.33 -22.91
CA LEU A 262 8.90 6.99 -23.96
C LEU A 262 9.37 8.43 -24.21
N LEU A 263 9.71 9.16 -23.16
CA LEU A 263 10.20 10.54 -23.25
C LEU A 263 11.55 10.60 -23.93
N ILE A 264 12.48 9.71 -23.61
CA ILE A 264 13.80 9.63 -24.25
C ILE A 264 13.65 9.28 -25.73
N VAL A 265 12.81 8.29 -26.03
CA VAL A 265 12.50 7.94 -27.43
C VAL A 265 11.94 9.13 -28.20
N SER A 266 11.03 9.91 -27.57
CA SER A 266 10.46 11.12 -28.16
C SER A 266 11.52 12.20 -28.42
N ASN A 267 12.38 12.49 -27.45
CA ASN A 267 13.46 13.47 -27.59
C ASN A 267 14.46 13.05 -28.66
N PHE A 268 14.76 11.75 -28.70
CA PHE A 268 15.68 11.17 -29.64
C PHE A 268 15.14 11.20 -31.08
N GLU A 269 13.87 10.85 -31.31
CA GLU A 269 13.25 11.01 -32.63
C GLU A 269 13.28 12.46 -33.10
N GLY A 270 13.06 13.43 -32.22
CA GLY A 270 13.20 14.84 -32.51
C GLY A 270 14.62 15.20 -32.98
N MET A 271 15.64 14.68 -32.31
CA MET A 271 17.06 14.88 -32.69
C MET A 271 17.37 14.23 -34.05
N LEU A 272 16.93 12.99 -34.26
CA LEU A 272 17.12 12.32 -35.55
C LEU A 272 16.50 13.09 -36.71
N HIS A 273 15.32 13.65 -36.52
CA HIS A 273 14.68 14.49 -37.53
C HIS A 273 15.49 15.73 -37.85
N LYS A 274 16.13 16.35 -36.87
CA LYS A 274 16.99 17.52 -37.04
C LYS A 274 18.24 17.22 -37.88
N TYR A 275 18.84 16.05 -37.66
CA TYR A 275 20.10 15.64 -38.30
C TYR A 275 19.88 14.73 -39.52
N ARG A 276 18.66 14.51 -39.96
CA ARG A 276 18.31 13.63 -41.07
C ARG A 276 19.07 13.96 -42.36
N PHE A 277 19.17 15.24 -42.70
CA PHE A 277 19.93 15.69 -43.87
C PHE A 277 21.43 15.37 -43.73
N GLN A 278 22.01 15.61 -42.57
CA GLN A 278 23.43 15.31 -42.32
C GLN A 278 23.72 13.79 -42.42
N PHE A 279 22.78 12.96 -41.91
CA PHE A 279 22.88 11.50 -42.06
C PHE A 279 22.78 11.08 -43.55
N ALA A 280 21.93 11.74 -44.35
CA ALA A 280 21.83 11.48 -45.78
C ALA A 280 23.13 11.87 -46.50
N VAL A 281 23.75 13.02 -46.17
CA VAL A 281 25.04 13.44 -46.71
C VAL A 281 26.15 12.45 -46.31
N LEU A 282 26.22 12.02 -45.04
CA LEU A 282 27.19 11.03 -44.63
C LEU A 282 27.04 9.69 -45.41
N ARG A 283 25.79 9.28 -45.68
CA ARG A 283 25.51 8.07 -46.46
C ARG A 283 25.89 8.26 -47.96
N SER A 284 25.65 9.44 -48.54
CA SER A 284 26.08 9.71 -49.90
C SER A 284 27.60 9.75 -50.03
N MET A 285 28.32 10.06 -48.94
CA MET A 285 29.78 9.99 -48.85
C MET A 285 30.30 8.57 -48.52
N GLY A 286 29.43 7.53 -48.52
CA GLY A 286 29.82 6.15 -48.33
C GLY A 286 29.71 5.59 -46.91
N ALA A 287 29.10 6.33 -45.94
CA ALA A 287 28.91 5.81 -44.59
C ALA A 287 27.92 4.64 -44.60
N GLN A 288 28.29 3.54 -43.93
CA GLN A 288 27.48 2.36 -43.79
C GLN A 288 26.39 2.56 -42.75
N THR A 289 25.30 1.81 -42.87
CA THR A 289 24.17 1.83 -41.90
C THR A 289 24.62 1.53 -40.47
N GLU A 290 25.57 0.59 -40.32
CA GLU A 290 26.12 0.21 -39.03
C GLU A 290 26.95 1.34 -38.37
N GLN A 291 27.68 2.10 -39.18
CA GLN A 291 28.45 3.24 -38.68
C GLN A 291 27.53 4.36 -38.13
N LEU A 292 26.43 4.62 -38.83
CA LEU A 292 25.41 5.57 -38.38
C LEU A 292 24.71 5.07 -37.12
N PHE A 293 24.40 3.76 -37.05
CA PHE A 293 23.84 3.16 -35.85
C PHE A 293 24.78 3.34 -34.65
N LYS A 294 26.06 2.98 -34.79
CA LYS A 294 27.06 3.15 -33.73
C LYS A 294 27.17 4.61 -33.28
N MET A 295 27.14 5.56 -34.21
CA MET A 295 27.18 6.99 -33.86
C MET A 295 25.98 7.42 -33.04
N VAL A 296 24.79 7.02 -33.44
CA VAL A 296 23.55 7.33 -32.79
C VAL A 296 23.49 6.64 -31.40
N PHE A 297 23.89 5.40 -31.35
CA PHE A 297 23.91 4.62 -30.10
C PHE A 297 24.86 5.25 -29.07
N ILE A 298 26.06 5.66 -29.45
CA ILE A 298 26.99 6.38 -28.57
C ILE A 298 26.36 7.66 -27.98
N GLN A 299 25.59 8.40 -28.77
CA GLN A 299 24.92 9.60 -28.27
C GLN A 299 23.88 9.27 -27.22
N CYS A 300 23.11 8.19 -27.41
CA CYS A 300 22.15 7.71 -26.43
C CYS A 300 22.84 7.25 -25.15
N THR A 301 23.85 6.40 -25.27
CA THR A 301 24.61 5.87 -24.12
C THR A 301 25.22 7.01 -23.28
N VAL A 302 25.80 8.02 -23.93
CA VAL A 302 26.34 9.19 -23.22
C VAL A 302 25.23 9.98 -22.50
N THR A 303 24.10 10.22 -23.16
CA THR A 303 22.98 10.95 -22.56
C THR A 303 22.38 10.19 -21.40
N ASN A 304 22.12 8.89 -21.56
CA ASN A 304 21.57 8.02 -20.52
C ASN A 304 22.57 7.88 -19.35
N GLY A 305 23.86 7.66 -19.66
CA GLY A 305 24.89 7.55 -18.64
C GLY A 305 25.04 8.83 -17.80
N LEU A 306 25.06 10.00 -18.45
CA LEU A 306 25.08 11.29 -17.75
C LEU A 306 23.82 11.50 -16.88
N GLY A 307 22.66 11.12 -17.39
CA GLY A 307 21.39 11.21 -16.68
C GLY A 307 21.37 10.30 -15.44
N VAL A 308 21.76 9.04 -15.59
CA VAL A 308 21.80 8.07 -14.49
C VAL A 308 22.84 8.46 -13.44
N LEU A 309 24.05 8.86 -13.87
CA LEU A 309 25.10 9.32 -12.96
C LEU A 309 24.69 10.58 -12.20
N SER A 310 24.07 11.55 -12.86
CA SER A 310 23.57 12.74 -12.18
C SER A 310 22.41 12.41 -11.22
N GLY A 311 21.53 11.47 -11.57
CA GLY A 311 20.48 10.97 -10.67
C GLY A 311 21.04 10.30 -9.42
N LEU A 312 22.04 9.45 -9.58
CA LEU A 312 22.75 8.81 -8.47
C LEU A 312 23.42 9.85 -7.56
N LEU A 313 24.11 10.84 -8.13
CA LEU A 313 24.74 11.92 -7.37
C LEU A 313 23.74 12.78 -6.61
N VAL A 314 22.63 13.15 -7.25
CA VAL A 314 21.54 13.89 -6.58
C VAL A 314 20.92 13.06 -5.46
N SER A 315 20.76 11.73 -5.65
CA SER A 315 20.27 10.84 -4.60
C SER A 315 21.22 10.78 -3.42
N LEU A 316 22.52 10.67 -3.67
CA LEU A 316 23.54 10.63 -2.63
C LEU A 316 23.58 11.93 -1.82
N LEU A 317 23.53 13.09 -2.49
CA LEU A 317 23.54 14.40 -1.83
C LEU A 317 22.22 14.71 -1.14
N GLY A 318 21.12 14.26 -1.70
CA GLY A 318 19.78 14.47 -1.16
C GLY A 318 19.43 13.54 0.00
N TYR A 319 20.10 12.40 0.13
CA TYR A 319 19.80 11.36 1.10
C TYR A 319 19.73 11.88 2.54
N THR A 320 20.74 12.63 2.95
CA THR A 320 20.87 13.19 4.30
C THR A 320 19.72 14.11 4.72
N TYR A 321 19.04 14.72 3.74
CA TYR A 321 17.93 15.65 4.03
C TYR A 321 16.56 15.02 3.75
N ILE A 322 16.47 14.18 2.73
CA ILE A 322 15.19 13.68 2.22
C ILE A 322 14.72 12.46 3.02
N ILE A 323 15.62 11.56 3.43
CA ILE A 323 15.23 10.37 4.18
C ILE A 323 14.68 10.70 5.57
N PRO A 324 15.31 11.57 6.39
CA PRO A 324 14.70 12.00 7.65
C PRO A 324 13.36 12.69 7.48
N TRP A 325 13.18 13.43 6.38
CA TRP A 325 11.90 14.04 6.05
C TRP A 325 10.85 13.00 5.69
N ILE A 326 11.19 12.00 4.87
CA ILE A 326 10.29 10.89 4.51
C ILE A 326 9.97 10.04 5.76
N SER A 327 10.96 9.68 6.58
CA SER A 327 10.74 8.88 7.80
C SER A 327 9.79 9.56 8.79
N GLY A 328 9.92 10.88 8.94
CA GLY A 328 8.98 11.69 9.73
C GLY A 328 7.56 11.70 9.17
N LEU A 329 7.39 11.48 7.84
CA LEU A 329 6.08 11.37 7.21
C LEU A 329 5.42 10.02 7.47
N PHE A 330 6.17 8.92 7.54
CA PHE A 330 5.63 7.56 7.63
C PHE A 330 5.52 7.01 9.06
N LEU A 331 6.01 7.74 10.08
CA LEU A 331 6.14 7.22 11.46
C LEU A 331 6.90 5.87 11.54
N VAL A 332 7.60 5.46 10.51
CA VAL A 332 8.50 4.32 10.60
C VAL A 332 9.74 4.82 11.33
N PRO A 333 10.00 4.37 12.56
CA PRO A 333 11.25 4.68 13.23
C PRO A 333 12.37 4.03 12.43
N LEU A 334 13.00 4.80 11.56
CA LEU A 334 14.22 4.37 10.89
C LEU A 334 15.36 4.46 11.90
N THR A 335 15.56 3.41 12.67
CA THR A 335 16.58 3.31 13.70
C THR A 335 17.99 3.46 13.14
N ASP A 336 18.23 3.12 11.91
CA ASP A 336 19.54 3.19 11.26
C ASP A 336 19.39 3.51 9.75
N SER A 337 19.09 4.79 9.44
CA SER A 337 18.96 5.20 8.04
C SER A 337 20.32 5.35 7.38
N ARG A 338 20.77 4.36 6.63
CA ARG A 338 22.02 4.39 5.85
C ARG A 338 21.73 4.44 4.36
N PHE A 339 22.52 5.22 3.63
CA PHE A 339 22.49 5.17 2.18
C PHE A 339 23.04 3.83 1.70
N ASP A 340 22.16 2.99 1.20
CA ASP A 340 22.55 1.70 0.64
C ASP A 340 23.10 1.86 -0.77
N VAL A 341 24.42 1.92 -0.85
CA VAL A 341 25.15 2.04 -2.11
C VAL A 341 24.86 0.84 -3.02
N GLY A 342 24.62 -0.35 -2.45
CA GLY A 342 24.31 -1.57 -3.20
C GLY A 342 22.97 -1.43 -3.92
N VAL A 343 21.92 -1.07 -3.17
CA VAL A 343 20.57 -0.83 -3.73
C VAL A 343 20.60 0.31 -4.75
N ALA A 344 21.26 1.42 -4.43
CA ALA A 344 21.34 2.58 -5.31
C ALA A 344 22.05 2.25 -6.64
N THR A 345 23.17 1.53 -6.58
CA THR A 345 23.91 1.10 -7.79
C THR A 345 23.12 0.07 -8.59
N MET A 346 22.45 -0.89 -7.93
CA MET A 346 21.59 -1.87 -8.59
C MET A 346 20.46 -1.18 -9.38
N VAL A 347 19.77 -0.24 -8.75
CA VAL A 347 18.70 0.55 -9.40
C VAL A 347 19.24 1.40 -10.54
N ALA A 348 20.39 2.05 -10.36
CA ALA A 348 21.03 2.84 -11.39
C ALA A 348 21.43 2.01 -12.62
N VAL A 349 22.06 0.84 -12.39
CA VAL A 349 22.45 -0.08 -13.45
C VAL A 349 21.25 -0.67 -14.17
N ALA A 350 20.23 -1.11 -13.43
CA ALA A 350 18.98 -1.63 -13.99
C ALA A 350 18.30 -0.56 -14.87
N SER A 351 18.19 0.68 -14.35
CA SER A 351 17.64 1.81 -15.11
C SER A 351 18.43 2.07 -16.39
N PHE A 352 19.74 2.09 -16.31
CA PHE A 352 20.60 2.30 -17.47
C PHE A 352 20.38 1.22 -18.55
N ILE A 353 20.37 -0.06 -18.16
CA ILE A 353 20.15 -1.20 -19.08
C ILE A 353 18.77 -1.08 -19.75
N ILE A 354 17.73 -0.81 -18.98
CA ILE A 354 16.37 -0.69 -19.52
C ILE A 354 16.28 0.47 -20.50
N LEU A 355 16.85 1.63 -20.19
CA LEU A 355 16.88 2.79 -21.08
C LEU A 355 17.63 2.47 -22.39
N GLU A 356 18.77 1.77 -22.32
CA GLU A 356 19.50 1.34 -23.51
C GLU A 356 18.69 0.37 -24.38
N LEU A 357 18.00 -0.61 -23.76
CA LEU A 357 17.14 -1.56 -24.47
C LEU A 357 16.00 -0.86 -25.21
N PHE A 358 15.34 0.11 -24.59
CA PHE A 358 14.28 0.88 -25.23
C PHE A 358 14.80 1.71 -26.42
N MET A 359 16.05 2.16 -26.37
CA MET A 359 16.62 2.97 -27.45
C MET A 359 17.14 2.16 -28.62
N LEU A 360 17.43 0.86 -28.46
CA LEU A 360 17.93 0.01 -29.56
C LEU A 360 16.99 -0.01 -30.77
N ILE A 361 15.67 -0.15 -30.53
CA ILE A 361 14.69 -0.27 -31.62
C ILE A 361 14.58 1.02 -32.45
N PRO A 362 14.38 2.23 -31.85
CA PRO A 362 14.36 3.47 -32.61
C PRO A 362 15.68 3.77 -33.28
N ALA A 363 16.81 3.54 -32.62
CA ALA A 363 18.14 3.76 -33.20
C ALA A 363 18.36 2.89 -34.45
N TYR A 364 18.06 1.59 -34.36
CA TYR A 364 18.17 0.68 -35.49
C TYR A 364 17.23 1.05 -36.65
N ARG A 365 16.00 1.42 -36.37
CA ARG A 365 15.03 1.84 -37.40
C ARG A 365 15.45 3.11 -38.13
N SER A 366 16.05 4.06 -37.39
CA SER A 366 16.47 5.35 -37.97
C SER A 366 17.59 5.25 -38.98
N THR A 367 18.45 4.23 -38.88
CA THR A 367 19.63 4.06 -39.72
C THR A 367 19.32 3.31 -41.04
N LYS A 368 18.20 2.60 -41.11
CA LYS A 368 17.75 1.89 -42.31
C LYS A 368 17.08 2.77 -43.40
N ILE A 369 16.93 4.05 -43.15
CA ILE A 369 16.26 4.95 -44.11
C ILE A 369 17.17 5.21 -45.33
N LEU A 370 16.66 4.89 -46.52
CA LEU A 370 17.38 5.12 -47.81
C LEU A 370 17.54 6.62 -48.11
N PRO A 371 18.71 7.08 -48.60
CA PRO A 371 18.95 8.50 -48.92
C PRO A 371 17.92 9.11 -49.88
N LEU A 372 17.50 8.35 -50.89
CA LEU A 372 16.52 8.78 -51.90
C LEU A 372 15.14 9.02 -51.29
N LYS A 373 14.68 8.12 -50.39
CA LYS A 373 13.42 8.31 -49.62
C LYS A 373 13.45 9.49 -48.69
N MET A 374 14.63 9.95 -48.26
CA MET A 374 14.76 11.12 -47.41
C MET A 374 14.50 12.43 -48.15
N LEU A 375 14.78 12.47 -49.43
CA LEU A 375 14.50 13.62 -50.32
C LEU A 375 13.03 13.64 -50.76
N GLU A 376 12.42 12.48 -51.01
CA GLU A 376 11.01 12.33 -51.42
C GLU A 376 9.98 12.46 -50.27
N MET A 377 10.38 12.17 -49.01
CA MET A 377 9.43 12.07 -47.89
C MET A 377 8.86 13.41 -47.44
N ASN A 378 8.95 14.49 -48.21
CA ASN A 378 8.26 15.74 -47.85
C ASN A 378 6.73 15.68 -48.00
N GLN A 379 6.15 14.67 -48.63
CA GLN A 379 4.72 14.67 -48.95
C GLN A 379 3.96 13.36 -48.75
N ASN A 380 4.57 12.18 -48.66
CA ASN A 380 3.82 10.94 -48.58
C ASN A 380 4.08 10.15 -47.26
N THR A 381 3.14 10.22 -46.36
CA THR A 381 3.06 9.34 -45.18
C THR A 381 2.71 7.92 -45.65
N ASP A 382 3.69 7.04 -45.67
CA ASP A 382 3.50 5.62 -46.00
C ASP A 382 2.68 4.90 -44.91
N PHE A 383 1.46 4.52 -45.26
CA PHE A 383 0.49 3.88 -44.37
C PHE A 383 0.71 2.37 -44.22
N ARG A 384 1.78 1.80 -44.80
CA ARG A 384 2.00 0.33 -44.83
C ARG A 384 2.15 -0.36 -43.48
N GLY A 385 2.45 0.34 -42.40
CA GLY A 385 2.56 -0.26 -41.05
C GLY A 385 1.25 -0.43 -40.27
N ARG A 386 0.08 -0.07 -40.86
CA ARG A 386 -1.20 -0.05 -40.10
C ARG A 386 -1.75 -1.42 -39.73
N LYS A 387 -1.60 -2.42 -40.68
CA LYS A 387 -2.18 -3.76 -40.47
C LYS A 387 -1.50 -4.51 -39.32
N GLY A 388 -0.17 -4.53 -39.26
CA GLY A 388 0.59 -5.21 -38.23
C GLY A 388 0.39 -4.60 -36.83
N ARG A 389 0.39 -3.25 -36.71
CA ARG A 389 0.11 -2.60 -35.40
C ARG A 389 -1.33 -2.84 -34.91
N LYS A 390 -2.31 -2.84 -35.83
CA LYS A 390 -3.69 -3.19 -35.46
C LYS A 390 -3.81 -4.62 -34.99
N ALA A 391 -3.14 -5.56 -35.66
CA ALA A 391 -3.12 -6.97 -35.28
C ALA A 391 -2.45 -7.13 -33.90
N LEU A 392 -1.28 -6.54 -33.70
CA LEU A 392 -0.57 -6.57 -32.42
C LEU A 392 -1.42 -6.00 -31.28
N GLY A 393 -2.03 -4.82 -31.47
CA GLY A 393 -2.89 -4.22 -30.47
C GLY A 393 -4.10 -5.09 -30.11
N LYS A 394 -4.72 -5.75 -31.11
CA LYS A 394 -5.82 -6.69 -30.85
C LYS A 394 -5.37 -7.94 -30.09
N VAL A 395 -4.20 -8.49 -30.44
CA VAL A 395 -3.63 -9.65 -29.74
C VAL A 395 -3.30 -9.28 -28.28
N LEU A 396 -2.69 -8.12 -28.05
CA LEU A 396 -2.43 -7.65 -26.68
C LEU A 396 -3.71 -7.40 -25.90
N MET A 397 -4.77 -6.89 -26.55
CA MET A 397 -6.08 -6.71 -25.93
C MET A 397 -6.71 -8.05 -25.54
N ALA A 398 -6.64 -9.03 -26.42
CA ALA A 398 -7.16 -10.37 -26.16
C ALA A 398 -6.35 -11.06 -25.05
N ALA A 399 -5.04 -10.94 -25.05
CA ALA A 399 -4.19 -11.47 -23.99
C ALA A 399 -4.45 -10.79 -22.64
N SER A 400 -4.65 -9.46 -22.62
CA SER A 400 -5.05 -8.72 -21.44
C SER A 400 -6.38 -9.23 -20.88
N LEU A 401 -7.40 -9.35 -21.72
CA LEU A 401 -8.70 -9.86 -21.31
C LEU A 401 -8.62 -11.29 -20.78
N PHE A 402 -7.81 -12.14 -21.41
CA PHE A 402 -7.57 -13.50 -20.95
C PHE A 402 -6.92 -13.52 -19.53
N CYS A 403 -5.89 -12.71 -19.30
CA CYS A 403 -5.26 -12.62 -17.97
C CYS A 403 -6.24 -12.12 -16.90
N ILE A 404 -7.08 -11.13 -17.22
CA ILE A 404 -8.08 -10.60 -16.27
C ILE A 404 -9.15 -11.68 -15.98
N LEU A 405 -9.69 -12.33 -16.98
CA LEU A 405 -10.69 -13.39 -16.82
C LEU A 405 -10.11 -14.60 -16.06
N PHE A 406 -8.86 -14.96 -16.31
CA PHE A 406 -8.15 -15.99 -15.56
C PHE A 406 -8.03 -15.61 -14.08
N GLY A 407 -7.62 -14.37 -13.78
CA GLY A 407 -7.55 -13.87 -12.40
C GLY A 407 -8.92 -13.93 -11.69
N VAL A 408 -10.02 -13.56 -12.38
CA VAL A 408 -11.38 -13.66 -11.82
C VAL A 408 -11.78 -15.12 -11.58
N ALA A 409 -11.52 -16.02 -12.53
CA ALA A 409 -11.93 -17.42 -12.43
C ALA A 409 -11.21 -18.17 -11.29
N PHE A 410 -9.97 -17.78 -10.96
CA PHE A 410 -9.14 -18.44 -9.95
C PHE A 410 -8.95 -17.61 -8.68
N SER A 411 -9.74 -16.57 -8.46
CA SER A 411 -9.64 -15.70 -7.28
C SER A 411 -9.89 -16.41 -5.94
N GLY A 412 -10.50 -17.60 -5.94
CA GLY A 412 -10.75 -18.39 -4.72
C GLY A 412 -9.76 -19.53 -4.48
N THR A 413 -8.72 -19.70 -5.30
CA THR A 413 -7.75 -20.81 -5.15
C THR A 413 -6.44 -20.30 -4.56
N PRO A 414 -6.00 -20.81 -3.38
CA PRO A 414 -4.77 -20.34 -2.72
C PRO A 414 -3.49 -20.53 -3.54
N SER A 415 -3.46 -21.51 -4.44
CA SER A 415 -2.30 -21.84 -5.29
C SER A 415 -2.17 -20.98 -6.55
N ALA A 416 -3.23 -20.24 -6.94
CA ALA A 416 -3.15 -19.32 -8.07
C ALA A 416 -2.92 -17.90 -7.56
N ASN A 417 -1.88 -17.23 -8.01
CA ASN A 417 -1.63 -15.81 -7.70
C ASN A 417 -2.53 -14.91 -8.59
N PRO A 418 -3.82 -14.71 -8.24
CA PRO A 418 -4.76 -13.92 -9.06
C PRO A 418 -4.30 -12.48 -9.20
N GLU A 419 -3.67 -11.90 -8.18
CA GLU A 419 -3.13 -10.54 -8.20
C GLU A 419 -2.09 -10.33 -9.29
N LEU A 420 -1.17 -11.29 -9.48
CA LEU A 420 -0.19 -11.25 -10.55
C LEU A 420 -0.86 -11.31 -11.93
N SER A 421 -1.89 -12.12 -12.09
CA SER A 421 -2.67 -12.23 -13.33
C SER A 421 -3.38 -10.93 -13.66
N PHE A 422 -3.98 -10.25 -12.68
CA PHE A 422 -4.58 -8.92 -12.84
C PHE A 422 -3.52 -7.87 -13.23
N LEU A 423 -2.38 -7.85 -12.54
CA LEU A 423 -1.29 -6.92 -12.83
C LEU A 423 -0.78 -7.08 -14.26
N MET A 424 -0.54 -8.32 -14.69
CA MET A 424 -0.15 -8.62 -16.07
C MET A 424 -1.22 -8.22 -17.08
N GLY A 425 -2.49 -8.49 -16.77
CA GLY A 425 -3.63 -8.08 -17.58
C GLY A 425 -3.68 -6.56 -17.79
N PHE A 426 -3.48 -5.79 -16.72
CA PHE A 426 -3.48 -4.32 -16.78
C PHE A 426 -2.29 -3.78 -17.58
N LEU A 427 -1.08 -4.30 -17.40
CA LEU A 427 0.07 -3.92 -18.18
C LEU A 427 -0.12 -4.19 -19.69
N LEU A 428 -0.65 -5.35 -20.03
CA LEU A 428 -0.99 -5.70 -21.42
C LEU A 428 -2.08 -4.79 -21.99
N PHE A 429 -3.06 -4.39 -21.18
CA PHE A 429 -4.11 -3.44 -21.58
C PHE A 429 -3.52 -2.08 -21.95
N VAL A 430 -2.69 -1.50 -21.07
CA VAL A 430 -2.02 -0.23 -21.33
C VAL A 430 -1.18 -0.31 -22.60
N TRP A 431 -0.43 -1.37 -22.76
CA TRP A 431 0.40 -1.57 -23.96
C TRP A 431 -0.43 -1.73 -25.23
N SER A 432 -1.57 -2.44 -25.15
CA SER A 432 -2.53 -2.54 -26.24
C SER A 432 -3.02 -1.17 -26.68
N VAL A 433 -3.50 -0.35 -25.75
CA VAL A 433 -3.97 1.01 -26.03
C VAL A 433 -2.84 1.86 -26.65
N PHE A 434 -1.63 1.79 -26.13
CA PHE A 434 -0.47 2.51 -26.66
C PHE A 434 -0.12 2.13 -28.11
N THR A 435 -0.32 0.87 -28.48
CA THR A 435 -0.15 0.44 -29.88
C THR A 435 -1.28 0.90 -30.77
N MET A 436 -2.51 1.05 -30.23
CA MET A 436 -3.70 1.45 -30.99
C MET A 436 -3.86 2.97 -31.17
N VAL A 437 -3.49 3.77 -30.15
CA VAL A 437 -3.62 5.25 -30.19
C VAL A 437 -3.05 5.85 -31.48
N PRO A 438 -1.79 5.57 -31.90
CA PRO A 438 -1.25 6.17 -33.13
C PRO A 438 -1.96 5.76 -34.40
N VAL A 439 -2.73 4.67 -34.38
CA VAL A 439 -3.45 4.13 -35.54
C VAL A 439 -4.81 4.80 -35.68
N TYR A 440 -5.53 5.03 -34.57
CA TYR A 440 -6.90 5.55 -34.56
C TYR A 440 -6.95 7.07 -34.42
N LEU A 441 -5.98 7.68 -33.71
CA LEU A 441 -5.97 9.11 -33.42
C LEU A 441 -6.04 10.02 -34.65
N PRO A 442 -5.34 9.77 -35.79
CA PRO A 442 -5.49 10.59 -36.97
C PRO A 442 -6.92 10.62 -37.52
N GLY A 443 -7.63 9.48 -37.47
CA GLY A 443 -9.03 9.39 -37.86
C GLY A 443 -9.98 10.15 -36.94
N VAL A 444 -9.74 10.07 -35.65
CA VAL A 444 -10.51 10.82 -34.64
C VAL A 444 -10.31 12.33 -34.84
N LEU A 445 -9.07 12.78 -34.97
CA LEU A 445 -8.76 14.21 -35.23
C LEU A 445 -9.39 14.73 -36.51
N ALA A 446 -9.40 13.91 -37.58
CA ALA A 446 -10.05 14.31 -38.81
C ALA A 446 -11.56 14.51 -38.63
N LYS A 447 -12.22 13.68 -37.80
CA LYS A 447 -13.65 13.81 -37.49
C LYS A 447 -13.96 15.00 -36.55
N VAL A 448 -13.07 15.31 -35.64
CA VAL A 448 -13.22 16.43 -34.69
C VAL A 448 -12.83 17.76 -35.30
N SER A 449 -12.08 17.77 -36.41
CA SER A 449 -11.64 18.98 -37.12
C SER A 449 -12.75 20.00 -37.43
N PRO A 450 -13.95 19.64 -37.91
CA PRO A 450 -15.03 20.60 -38.16
C PRO A 450 -15.58 21.23 -36.87
N VAL A 451 -15.62 20.48 -35.77
CA VAL A 451 -16.05 21.00 -34.46
C VAL A 451 -15.06 22.06 -33.96
N LEU A 452 -13.77 21.77 -34.06
CA LEU A 452 -12.71 22.71 -33.68
C LEU A 452 -12.70 23.97 -34.56
N LYS A 453 -13.14 23.89 -35.83
CA LYS A 453 -13.33 25.03 -36.68
C LYS A 453 -14.45 25.94 -36.13
N LEU A 454 -15.52 25.36 -35.60
CA LEU A 454 -16.64 26.11 -35.03
C LEU A 454 -16.21 26.85 -33.76
N LEU A 455 -15.44 26.19 -32.89
CA LEU A 455 -15.03 26.74 -31.59
C LEU A 455 -13.84 27.71 -31.68
N GLY A 456 -12.85 27.44 -32.50
CA GLY A 456 -11.60 28.23 -32.59
C GLY A 456 -11.32 28.89 -33.92
N GLY A 457 -12.26 28.91 -34.83
CA GLY A 457 -12.18 29.60 -36.11
C GLY A 457 -11.21 28.95 -37.10
N ARG A 458 -10.79 29.75 -38.12
CA ARG A 458 -9.92 29.29 -39.22
C ARG A 458 -8.53 28.87 -38.75
N VAL A 459 -8.00 29.52 -37.72
CA VAL A 459 -6.68 29.24 -37.12
C VAL A 459 -6.62 27.85 -36.56
N SER A 460 -7.61 27.45 -35.75
CA SER A 460 -7.70 26.14 -35.16
C SER A 460 -7.88 25.04 -36.20
N TYR A 461 -8.64 25.27 -37.25
CA TYR A 461 -8.79 24.34 -38.37
C TYR A 461 -7.46 24.04 -39.09
N VAL A 462 -6.69 25.11 -39.42
CA VAL A 462 -5.37 24.97 -40.03
C VAL A 462 -4.41 24.23 -39.10
N ALA A 463 -4.46 24.54 -37.79
CA ALA A 463 -3.63 23.87 -36.79
C ALA A 463 -3.91 22.35 -36.78
N VAL A 464 -5.18 21.94 -36.75
CA VAL A 464 -5.57 20.53 -36.76
C VAL A 464 -5.17 19.85 -38.06
N LYS A 465 -5.45 20.47 -39.21
CA LYS A 465 -5.11 19.92 -40.53
C LYS A 465 -3.59 19.70 -40.70
N ASN A 466 -2.80 20.58 -40.11
CA ASN A 466 -1.35 20.43 -40.04
C ASN A 466 -0.90 19.37 -39.05
N LEU A 467 -1.71 19.10 -38.02
CA LEU A 467 -1.40 18.15 -36.92
C LEU A 467 -1.66 16.70 -37.34
N VAL A 468 -2.75 16.42 -38.09
CA VAL A 468 -3.16 15.07 -38.51
C VAL A 468 -2.03 14.26 -39.18
N PRO A 469 -1.26 14.79 -40.18
CA PRO A 469 -0.16 14.03 -40.75
C PRO A 469 1.01 13.81 -39.81
N GLN A 470 1.10 14.60 -38.76
CA GLN A 470 2.22 14.64 -37.81
C GLN A 470 2.00 13.84 -36.56
N VAL A 471 0.77 13.38 -36.28
CA VAL A 471 0.41 12.57 -35.11
C VAL A 471 1.34 11.37 -34.99
N LYS A 472 1.73 10.73 -36.08
CA LYS A 472 2.67 9.60 -36.06
C LYS A 472 4.06 10.00 -35.51
N LYS A 473 4.52 11.23 -35.77
CA LYS A 473 5.84 11.71 -35.33
C LYS A 473 5.81 12.10 -33.85
N ASN A 474 4.69 12.61 -33.37
CA ASN A 474 4.55 13.12 -32.01
C ASN A 474 3.73 12.17 -31.10
N THR A 475 3.52 10.95 -31.54
CA THR A 475 2.78 9.93 -30.76
C THR A 475 3.42 9.71 -29.39
N PHE A 476 4.75 9.65 -29.32
CA PHE A 476 5.43 9.44 -28.05
C PHE A 476 5.18 10.57 -27.04
N VAL A 477 5.07 11.82 -27.50
CA VAL A 477 4.69 12.95 -26.63
C VAL A 477 3.30 12.72 -26.02
N ILE A 478 2.31 12.34 -26.84
CA ILE A 478 0.95 12.07 -26.39
C ILE A 478 0.94 10.90 -25.41
N LEU A 479 1.64 9.80 -25.72
CA LEU A 479 1.72 8.63 -24.88
C LEU A 479 2.39 8.90 -23.53
N THR A 480 3.45 9.72 -23.54
CA THR A 480 4.13 10.11 -22.30
C THR A 480 3.22 10.92 -21.38
N ILE A 481 2.47 11.88 -21.94
CA ILE A 481 1.48 12.65 -21.20
C ILE A 481 0.36 11.73 -20.68
N SER A 482 -0.12 10.83 -21.56
CA SER A 482 -1.18 9.89 -21.18
C SER A 482 -0.76 8.99 -20.04
N LEU A 483 0.45 8.47 -20.06
CA LEU A 483 0.96 7.60 -19.00
C LEU A 483 1.13 8.36 -17.68
N ALA A 484 1.68 9.57 -17.72
CA ALA A 484 1.85 10.41 -16.55
C ALA A 484 0.49 10.78 -15.92
N MET A 485 -0.49 11.16 -16.74
CA MET A 485 -1.84 11.45 -16.26
C MET A 485 -2.55 10.21 -15.72
N MET A 486 -2.35 9.06 -16.32
CA MET A 486 -2.85 7.78 -15.83
C MET A 486 -2.32 7.48 -14.43
N ILE A 487 -1.01 7.63 -14.22
CA ILE A 487 -0.36 7.46 -12.90
C ILE A 487 -0.95 8.44 -11.88
N ALA A 488 -1.12 9.70 -12.27
CA ALA A 488 -1.69 10.72 -11.38
C ALA A 488 -3.15 10.38 -10.99
N VAL A 489 -3.96 9.88 -11.92
CA VAL A 489 -5.35 9.47 -11.64
C VAL A 489 -5.39 8.26 -10.73
N ILE A 490 -4.65 7.21 -11.05
CA ILE A 490 -4.64 5.96 -10.26
C ILE A 490 -4.10 6.24 -8.86
N GLY A 491 -2.92 6.85 -8.75
CA GLY A 491 -2.28 7.10 -7.46
C GLY A 491 -3.11 7.98 -6.55
N SER A 492 -3.64 9.10 -7.07
CA SER A 492 -4.47 10.00 -6.26
C SER A 492 -5.80 9.39 -5.84
N SER A 493 -6.43 8.60 -6.71
CA SER A 493 -7.75 8.03 -6.43
C SER A 493 -7.66 6.80 -5.52
N LEU A 494 -6.62 5.97 -5.64
CA LEU A 494 -6.38 4.88 -4.70
C LEU A 494 -6.19 5.40 -3.28
N LEU A 495 -5.34 6.41 -3.10
CA LEU A 495 -5.12 7.02 -1.79
C LEU A 495 -6.41 7.64 -1.23
N ASN A 496 -7.18 8.32 -2.06
CA ASN A 496 -8.47 8.88 -1.63
C ASN A 496 -9.48 7.78 -1.24
N THR A 497 -9.45 6.65 -1.93
CA THR A 497 -10.28 5.48 -1.62
C THR A 497 -9.88 4.86 -0.28
N ILE A 498 -8.57 4.67 -0.05
CA ILE A 498 -8.06 4.16 1.23
C ILE A 498 -8.50 5.08 2.37
N GLN A 499 -8.36 6.41 2.22
CA GLN A 499 -8.80 7.36 3.24
C GLN A 499 -10.30 7.27 3.56
N HIS A 500 -11.13 7.13 2.52
CA HIS A 500 -12.57 7.00 2.71
C HIS A 500 -12.95 5.68 3.39
N ASN A 501 -12.30 4.59 2.99
CA ASN A 501 -12.55 3.27 3.58
C ASN A 501 -12.11 3.24 5.05
N GLU A 502 -10.95 3.83 5.36
CA GLU A 502 -10.42 3.94 6.72
C GLU A 502 -11.33 4.77 7.62
N ARG A 503 -11.79 5.92 7.14
CA ARG A 503 -12.78 6.73 7.87
C ARG A 503 -14.08 5.97 8.13
N ASN A 504 -14.57 5.24 7.15
CA ASN A 504 -15.77 4.43 7.30
C ASN A 504 -15.55 3.25 8.25
N TYR A 505 -14.35 2.65 8.23
CA TYR A 505 -13.97 1.60 9.17
C TYR A 505 -13.94 2.13 10.60
N VAL A 506 -13.24 3.23 10.86
CA VAL A 506 -13.22 3.88 12.18
C VAL A 506 -14.64 4.24 12.63
N LYS A 507 -15.47 4.80 11.74
CA LYS A 507 -16.88 5.12 12.06
C LYS A 507 -17.71 3.88 12.40
N LYS A 508 -17.44 2.73 11.78
CA LYS A 508 -18.16 1.48 12.10
C LYS A 508 -17.65 0.85 13.38
N GLN A 509 -16.36 1.01 13.67
CA GLN A 509 -15.75 0.48 14.89
C GLN A 509 -16.22 1.25 16.13
N TYR A 510 -16.40 2.56 16.00
CA TYR A 510 -16.87 3.41 17.09
C TYR A 510 -18.37 3.66 16.97
N ALA A 511 -19.15 2.93 17.76
CA ALA A 511 -20.60 3.10 17.83
C ALA A 511 -21.00 4.38 18.59
N THR A 512 -20.15 4.84 19.55
CA THR A 512 -20.31 6.06 20.35
C THR A 512 -19.03 6.89 20.33
N ASP A 513 -19.09 8.12 20.85
CA ASP A 513 -17.93 9.04 20.87
C ASP A 513 -16.76 8.50 21.72
N ILE A 514 -17.06 7.75 22.79
CA ILE A 514 -16.06 7.15 23.66
C ILE A 514 -16.39 5.68 23.88
N GLN A 515 -15.35 4.84 23.87
CA GLN A 515 -15.42 3.44 24.22
C GLN A 515 -14.43 3.11 25.33
N VAL A 516 -14.88 2.33 26.28
CA VAL A 516 -14.07 1.76 27.36
C VAL A 516 -14.00 0.26 27.13
N VAL A 517 -12.85 -0.24 26.74
CA VAL A 517 -12.63 -1.62 26.30
C VAL A 517 -11.75 -2.34 27.33
N ASP A 518 -12.09 -3.59 27.66
CA ASP A 518 -11.18 -4.42 28.45
C ASP A 518 -10.03 -4.94 27.57
N ARG A 519 -8.78 -4.76 28.02
CA ARG A 519 -7.58 -5.21 27.30
C ARG A 519 -7.37 -6.72 27.40
N LEU A 520 -7.95 -7.37 28.43
CA LEU A 520 -7.77 -8.80 28.66
C LEU A 520 -8.74 -9.62 27.80
N GLU A 521 -8.21 -10.42 26.89
CA GLU A 521 -9.03 -11.13 25.89
C GLU A 521 -9.91 -12.25 26.45
N ASN A 522 -9.50 -13.00 27.45
CA ASN A 522 -10.18 -14.24 27.84
C ASN A 522 -10.62 -14.30 29.32
N SER A 523 -10.31 -13.32 30.13
CA SER A 523 -10.68 -13.36 31.58
C SER A 523 -10.88 -11.93 32.09
N SER A 524 -12.03 -11.34 31.80
CA SER A 524 -12.39 -10.09 32.44
C SER A 524 -12.89 -10.36 33.84
N SER A 525 -12.24 -9.81 34.86
CA SER A 525 -12.76 -9.75 36.21
C SER A 525 -13.72 -8.56 36.41
N ILE A 526 -13.98 -7.80 35.38
CA ILE A 526 -14.78 -6.58 35.41
C ILE A 526 -16.25 -6.97 35.48
N ASN A 527 -16.93 -6.55 36.54
CA ASN A 527 -18.38 -6.62 36.61
C ASN A 527 -18.98 -5.49 35.75
N PRO A 528 -19.73 -5.82 34.67
CA PRO A 528 -20.29 -4.83 33.76
C PRO A 528 -21.17 -3.79 34.44
N GLU A 529 -21.99 -4.20 35.43
CA GLU A 529 -22.88 -3.30 36.15
C GLU A 529 -22.12 -2.32 37.04
N GLN A 530 -21.08 -2.79 37.75
CA GLN A 530 -20.24 -1.93 38.60
C GLN A 530 -19.48 -0.90 37.75
N LEU A 531 -18.93 -1.33 36.60
CA LEU A 531 -18.27 -0.42 35.69
C LEU A 531 -19.25 0.60 35.09
N LYS A 532 -20.43 0.15 34.67
CA LYS A 532 -21.50 1.02 34.16
C LYS A 532 -21.90 2.07 35.17
N GLN A 533 -22.16 1.65 36.43
CA GLN A 533 -22.52 2.55 37.53
C GLN A 533 -21.42 3.56 37.79
N ARG A 534 -20.15 3.10 37.81
CA ARG A 534 -19.01 4.00 38.07
C ARG A 534 -18.80 5.03 37.00
N ILE A 535 -18.98 4.64 35.72
CA ILE A 535 -18.91 5.57 34.57
C ILE A 535 -20.08 6.56 34.62
N SER A 536 -21.28 6.11 34.91
CA SER A 536 -22.48 6.97 34.98
C SER A 536 -22.48 8.00 36.13
N GLU A 537 -21.68 7.76 37.19
CA GLU A 537 -21.47 8.74 38.29
C GLU A 537 -20.55 9.91 37.89
N LEU A 538 -19.83 9.82 36.76
CA LEU A 538 -18.92 10.87 36.32
C LEU A 538 -19.66 12.06 35.71
N GLU A 539 -19.20 13.27 36.00
CA GLU A 539 -19.79 14.49 35.42
C GLU A 539 -19.56 14.54 33.90
N GLY A 540 -20.63 14.86 33.18
CA GLY A 540 -20.56 15.03 31.71
C GLY A 540 -20.76 13.75 30.92
N ILE A 541 -21.25 12.67 31.53
CA ILE A 541 -21.70 11.46 30.87
C ILE A 541 -23.22 11.46 30.79
N GLU A 542 -23.80 11.26 29.60
CA GLU A 542 -25.25 11.19 29.40
C GLU A 542 -25.76 9.76 29.53
N GLU A 543 -25.14 8.83 28.78
CA GLU A 543 -25.57 7.45 28.69
C GLU A 543 -24.39 6.49 28.61
N VAL A 544 -24.54 5.32 29.23
CA VAL A 544 -23.55 4.24 29.23
C VAL A 544 -24.25 2.91 29.00
N SER A 545 -23.77 2.13 28.05
CA SER A 545 -24.18 0.74 27.84
C SER A 545 -22.99 -0.20 27.82
N THR A 546 -23.23 -1.45 28.19
CA THR A 546 -22.18 -2.48 28.23
C THR A 546 -22.51 -3.64 27.30
N VAL A 547 -21.49 -4.19 26.65
CA VAL A 547 -21.61 -5.34 25.77
C VAL A 547 -20.50 -6.34 26.13
N SER A 548 -20.82 -7.62 26.11
CA SER A 548 -19.84 -8.68 26.30
C SER A 548 -18.96 -8.84 25.08
N ARG A 549 -17.89 -9.57 25.21
CA ARG A 549 -17.21 -10.16 24.07
C ARG A 549 -18.12 -11.16 23.36
N LEU A 550 -17.76 -11.45 22.09
CA LEU A 550 -18.47 -12.45 21.30
C LEU A 550 -18.24 -13.83 21.88
N SER A 551 -19.32 -14.57 22.03
CA SER A 551 -19.31 -15.94 22.55
C SER A 551 -19.92 -16.89 21.54
N PRO A 552 -19.35 -18.10 21.36
CA PRO A 552 -19.86 -19.06 20.41
C PRO A 552 -21.15 -19.75 20.92
N ALA A 553 -22.12 -19.91 20.02
CA ALA A 553 -23.32 -20.70 20.22
C ALA A 553 -23.64 -21.55 18.99
N LYS A 554 -24.50 -22.58 19.13
CA LYS A 554 -25.06 -23.34 18.01
C LYS A 554 -26.56 -23.20 17.94
N GLN A 555 -27.08 -23.06 16.75
CA GLN A 555 -28.52 -23.13 16.52
C GLN A 555 -28.96 -24.61 16.50
N GLY A 556 -29.69 -25.07 17.51
CA GLY A 556 -30.04 -26.48 17.65
C GLY A 556 -28.84 -27.38 18.03
N GLN A 557 -28.99 -28.71 17.96
CA GLN A 557 -27.95 -29.68 18.30
C GLN A 557 -26.89 -29.87 17.19
N ASP A 558 -27.28 -29.71 15.92
CA ASP A 558 -26.42 -29.96 14.74
C ASP A 558 -26.11 -28.71 13.94
N GLY A 559 -26.38 -27.51 14.44
CA GLY A 559 -26.26 -26.26 13.75
C GLY A 559 -24.82 -25.74 13.63
N ARG A 560 -24.66 -24.74 12.72
CA ARG A 560 -23.42 -23.99 12.55
C ARG A 560 -23.10 -23.17 13.80
N ILE A 561 -21.82 -22.97 14.08
CA ILE A 561 -21.35 -22.07 15.13
C ILE A 561 -21.63 -20.63 14.69
N ILE A 562 -22.24 -19.86 15.59
CA ILE A 562 -22.60 -18.46 15.48
C ILE A 562 -22.02 -17.70 16.66
N ASP A 563 -21.85 -16.40 16.50
CA ASP A 563 -21.34 -15.53 17.55
C ASP A 563 -22.46 -14.66 18.14
N TYR A 564 -22.66 -14.77 19.47
CA TYR A 564 -23.57 -13.88 20.19
C TYR A 564 -22.84 -12.99 21.18
N ALA A 565 -23.45 -11.87 21.53
CA ALA A 565 -23.00 -10.96 22.57
C ALA A 565 -24.11 -10.76 23.60
N LEU A 566 -23.76 -10.75 24.90
CA LEU A 566 -24.64 -10.25 25.96
C LEU A 566 -24.52 -8.71 25.96
N ALA A 567 -25.63 -8.03 26.02
CA ALA A 567 -25.69 -6.59 25.88
C ALA A 567 -26.78 -5.97 26.77
N ASP A 568 -26.56 -4.74 27.16
CA ASP A 568 -27.60 -3.93 27.83
C ASP A 568 -28.54 -3.36 26.77
N LEU A 569 -29.57 -4.15 26.40
CA LEU A 569 -30.44 -3.82 25.28
C LEU A 569 -31.18 -2.50 25.48
N ASP A 570 -31.63 -2.20 26.71
CA ASP A 570 -32.36 -0.97 27.02
C ASP A 570 -31.46 0.28 26.90
N ALA A 571 -30.24 0.20 27.46
CA ALA A 571 -29.29 1.32 27.32
C ALA A 571 -28.80 1.52 25.88
N LEU A 572 -28.59 0.43 25.14
CA LEU A 572 -28.23 0.52 23.72
C LEU A 572 -29.36 1.10 22.86
N ALA A 573 -30.61 0.81 23.22
CA ALA A 573 -31.76 1.41 22.57
C ALA A 573 -31.87 2.91 22.89
N ALA A 574 -31.62 3.32 24.13
CA ALA A 574 -31.56 4.73 24.51
C ALA A 574 -30.46 5.48 23.73
N GLN A 575 -29.30 4.88 23.55
CA GLN A 575 -28.21 5.39 22.68
C GLN A 575 -28.49 5.29 21.17
N ARG A 576 -29.62 4.71 20.75
CA ARG A 576 -30.01 4.48 19.35
C ARG A 576 -29.06 3.56 18.57
N LEU A 577 -28.36 2.69 19.27
CA LEU A 577 -27.46 1.71 18.65
C LEU A 577 -28.19 0.42 18.26
N LEU A 578 -29.21 0.05 19.04
CA LEU A 578 -30.12 -1.05 18.75
C LEU A 578 -31.58 -0.58 18.80
N PRO A 579 -32.51 -1.28 18.15
CA PRO A 579 -33.91 -0.99 18.24
C PRO A 579 -34.49 -1.32 19.64
N GLU A 580 -35.50 -0.56 20.09
CA GLU A 580 -36.23 -0.85 21.32
C GLU A 580 -36.94 -2.21 21.24
N VAL A 581 -36.84 -2.99 22.30
CA VAL A 581 -37.42 -4.33 22.41
C VAL A 581 -38.33 -4.43 23.63
N SER A 582 -39.56 -4.84 23.42
CA SER A 582 -40.50 -5.16 24.50
C SER A 582 -40.24 -6.61 24.97
N ASN A 583 -40.07 -6.85 26.27
CA ASN A 583 -39.76 -8.13 26.89
C ASN A 583 -38.31 -8.62 26.69
N VAL A 584 -37.39 -7.84 27.22
CA VAL A 584 -35.94 -7.99 27.08
C VAL A 584 -35.41 -9.37 27.53
N GLY A 585 -36.01 -9.98 28.53
CA GLY A 585 -35.50 -11.24 29.11
C GLY A 585 -35.60 -12.49 28.22
N ASN A 586 -36.44 -12.49 27.18
CA ASN A 586 -36.59 -13.62 26.25
C ASN A 586 -36.46 -13.21 24.78
N ALA A 587 -35.97 -12.02 24.59
CA ALA A 587 -35.79 -11.42 23.25
C ALA A 587 -34.38 -11.62 22.74
N VAL A 588 -34.24 -11.75 21.41
CA VAL A 588 -32.97 -11.69 20.71
C VAL A 588 -33.08 -10.69 19.55
N ILE A 589 -32.08 -9.86 19.43
CA ILE A 589 -31.89 -9.01 18.24
C ILE A 589 -30.92 -9.73 17.32
N VAL A 590 -31.31 -9.91 16.06
CA VAL A 590 -30.57 -10.69 15.09
C VAL A 590 -29.98 -9.78 14.01
N SER A 591 -28.79 -10.09 13.55
CA SER A 591 -28.16 -9.36 12.44
C SER A 591 -28.91 -9.62 11.11
N ASN A 592 -28.99 -8.60 10.24
CA ASN A 592 -29.59 -8.71 8.91
C ASN A 592 -28.97 -9.87 8.13
N ARG A 593 -27.63 -10.02 8.18
CA ARG A 593 -26.92 -11.10 7.49
C ARG A 593 -27.41 -12.48 7.95
N TYR A 594 -27.50 -12.70 9.24
CA TYR A 594 -27.92 -13.98 9.82
C TYR A 594 -29.40 -14.25 9.53
N ALA A 595 -30.25 -13.23 9.62
CA ALA A 595 -31.67 -13.33 9.31
C ALA A 595 -31.93 -13.71 7.83
N ASP A 596 -31.20 -13.10 6.90
CA ASP A 596 -31.29 -13.41 5.46
C ASP A 596 -30.79 -14.83 5.15
N GLU A 597 -29.68 -15.27 5.76
CA GLU A 597 -29.11 -16.61 5.55
C GLU A 597 -30.07 -17.73 6.05
N HIS A 598 -30.84 -17.46 7.10
CA HIS A 598 -31.72 -18.46 7.75
C HIS A 598 -33.21 -18.20 7.54
N ALA A 599 -33.56 -17.22 6.68
CA ALA A 599 -34.93 -16.80 6.36
C ALA A 599 -35.78 -16.52 7.63
N LEU A 600 -35.19 -15.84 8.62
CA LEU A 600 -35.84 -15.50 9.89
C LEU A 600 -36.65 -14.21 9.76
N SER A 601 -37.79 -14.17 10.48
CA SER A 601 -38.66 -13.01 10.57
C SER A 601 -38.88 -12.61 12.02
N ILE A 602 -39.27 -11.38 12.26
CA ILE A 602 -39.61 -10.89 13.58
C ILE A 602 -40.78 -11.71 14.13
N GLY A 603 -40.66 -12.25 15.35
CA GLY A 603 -41.60 -13.12 16.00
C GLY A 603 -41.23 -14.61 15.92
N ASP A 604 -40.28 -14.99 15.10
CA ASP A 604 -39.79 -16.37 15.05
C ASP A 604 -39.04 -16.74 16.34
N THR A 605 -38.99 -18.05 16.64
CA THR A 605 -38.27 -18.54 17.81
C THR A 605 -37.01 -19.29 17.40
N ILE A 606 -35.91 -18.99 18.09
CA ILE A 606 -34.61 -19.62 17.84
C ILE A 606 -34.20 -20.39 19.10
N ALA A 607 -33.91 -21.67 18.96
CA ALA A 607 -33.31 -22.50 20.00
C ALA A 607 -31.79 -22.42 19.90
N LEU A 608 -31.12 -21.98 20.98
CA LEU A 608 -29.67 -21.85 21.02
C LEU A 608 -29.07 -22.82 22.04
N SER A 609 -27.96 -23.40 21.62
CA SER A 609 -27.11 -24.21 22.49
C SER A 609 -25.79 -23.46 22.71
N ILE A 610 -25.41 -23.35 23.98
CA ILE A 610 -24.17 -22.67 24.39
C ILE A 610 -23.12 -23.68 24.78
N TYR A 611 -21.88 -23.26 24.70
CA TYR A 611 -20.71 -24.04 25.06
C TYR A 611 -20.68 -24.33 26.59
N GLN A 612 -20.45 -25.59 26.97
CA GLN A 612 -20.29 -25.97 28.38
C GLN A 612 -18.83 -26.17 28.77
N GLU A 613 -18.53 -25.77 29.99
CA GLU A 613 -17.17 -25.78 30.55
C GLU A 613 -16.58 -27.18 30.76
N GLU A 614 -17.43 -28.15 30.99
CA GLU A 614 -17.05 -29.54 31.36
C GLU A 614 -16.81 -30.45 30.15
N ASP A 615 -17.28 -30.06 28.94
CA ASP A 615 -17.12 -30.84 27.74
C ASP A 615 -17.09 -29.95 26.50
N PRO A 616 -15.90 -29.71 25.94
CA PRO A 616 -15.72 -28.81 24.78
C PRO A 616 -16.45 -29.24 23.50
N GLU A 617 -16.83 -30.50 23.40
CA GLU A 617 -17.56 -31.01 22.22
C GLU A 617 -19.09 -30.93 22.40
N ASN A 618 -19.60 -30.69 23.64
CA ASN A 618 -21.00 -30.64 23.91
C ASN A 618 -21.55 -29.25 24.16
N PHE A 619 -22.45 -28.85 23.29
CA PHE A 619 -23.26 -27.65 23.45
C PHE A 619 -24.56 -28.03 24.17
N LYS A 620 -24.86 -27.34 25.28
CA LYS A 620 -26.12 -27.53 26.01
C LYS A 620 -27.18 -26.56 25.54
N ASN A 621 -28.39 -27.03 25.35
CA ASN A 621 -29.51 -26.16 25.03
C ASN A 621 -29.73 -25.14 26.17
N ALA A 622 -29.54 -23.87 25.87
CA ALA A 622 -29.73 -22.75 26.81
C ALA A 622 -31.16 -22.24 26.81
N GLY A 623 -31.97 -22.63 25.81
CA GLY A 623 -33.35 -22.19 25.71
C GLY A 623 -33.75 -21.69 24.34
N THR A 624 -34.98 -21.20 24.27
CA THR A 624 -35.53 -20.59 23.03
C THR A 624 -35.71 -19.10 23.26
N LEU A 625 -35.25 -18.30 22.28
CA LEU A 625 -35.42 -16.86 22.25
C LEU A 625 -36.35 -16.46 21.11
N THR A 626 -37.07 -15.36 21.27
CA THR A 626 -37.94 -14.79 20.21
C THR A 626 -37.21 -13.68 19.50
N VAL A 627 -37.19 -13.72 18.18
CA VAL A 627 -36.62 -12.63 17.35
C VAL A 627 -37.48 -11.38 17.52
N ALA A 628 -36.97 -10.43 18.30
CA ALA A 628 -37.66 -9.19 18.59
C ALA A 628 -37.39 -8.09 17.55
N ALA A 629 -36.18 -8.09 16.99
CA ALA A 629 -35.80 -7.16 15.94
C ALA A 629 -34.69 -7.74 15.04
N ILE A 630 -34.61 -7.22 13.82
CA ILE A 630 -33.54 -7.50 12.85
C ILE A 630 -32.87 -6.16 12.54
N THR A 631 -31.53 -6.10 12.66
CA THR A 631 -30.80 -4.85 12.48
C THR A 631 -29.43 -5.06 11.86
N GLU A 632 -28.84 -4.01 11.32
CA GLU A 632 -27.42 -4.02 10.95
C GLU A 632 -26.58 -4.01 12.24
N PRO A 633 -25.68 -4.98 12.45
CA PRO A 633 -24.92 -5.09 13.69
C PRO A 633 -23.88 -3.94 13.76
N PHE A 634 -23.73 -3.32 14.93
CA PHE A 634 -22.65 -2.36 15.19
C PHE A 634 -21.34 -3.05 15.64
N GLN A 635 -21.42 -4.33 16.04
CA GLN A 635 -20.31 -5.26 16.19
C GLN A 635 -20.49 -6.42 15.22
N GLN A 636 -19.48 -7.29 15.10
CA GLN A 636 -19.57 -8.48 14.24
C GLN A 636 -20.40 -9.63 14.85
N ALA A 637 -21.32 -9.33 15.78
CA ALA A 637 -22.19 -10.31 16.41
C ALA A 637 -23.32 -10.72 15.46
N ASP A 638 -23.66 -12.00 15.44
CA ASP A 638 -24.85 -12.50 14.74
C ASP A 638 -26.11 -12.23 15.57
N MET A 639 -25.99 -12.20 16.90
CA MET A 639 -27.09 -12.01 17.82
C MET A 639 -26.71 -11.20 19.06
N TYR A 640 -27.66 -10.41 19.56
CA TYR A 640 -27.58 -9.71 20.85
C TYR A 640 -28.66 -10.21 21.79
N ILE A 641 -28.26 -10.62 23.01
CA ILE A 641 -29.10 -11.14 24.08
C ILE A 641 -28.87 -10.24 25.30
N ASP A 642 -29.89 -9.99 26.07
CA ASP A 642 -29.77 -9.11 27.25
C ASP A 642 -28.97 -9.78 28.38
N TRP A 643 -28.21 -8.97 29.14
CA TRP A 643 -27.44 -9.40 30.30
C TRP A 643 -28.32 -10.05 31.41
N SER A 644 -29.58 -9.73 31.50
CA SER A 644 -30.48 -10.31 32.48
C SER A 644 -30.79 -11.80 32.23
N ASN A 645 -30.50 -12.30 31.03
CA ASN A 645 -30.71 -13.69 30.64
C ASN A 645 -29.57 -14.61 31.12
N SER A 646 -29.61 -15.04 32.36
CA SER A 646 -28.56 -15.86 32.99
C SER A 646 -28.32 -17.21 32.30
N ALA A 647 -29.27 -17.71 31.49
CA ALA A 647 -29.12 -18.95 30.74
C ALA A 647 -28.00 -18.90 29.69
N PHE A 648 -27.62 -17.70 29.24
CA PHE A 648 -26.58 -17.49 28.23
C PHE A 648 -25.26 -17.03 28.82
N HIS A 649 -25.13 -16.97 30.17
CA HIS A 649 -23.87 -16.66 30.82
C HIS A 649 -22.96 -17.90 30.78
N THR A 650 -21.80 -17.73 30.19
CA THR A 650 -20.72 -18.72 30.18
C THR A 650 -19.43 -18.07 30.69
N ARG A 651 -18.37 -18.82 30.90
CA ARG A 651 -17.05 -18.23 31.21
C ARG A 651 -16.51 -17.31 30.10
N PHE A 652 -17.01 -17.45 28.87
CA PHE A 652 -16.61 -16.65 27.73
C PHE A 652 -17.42 -15.36 27.57
N THR A 653 -18.58 -15.28 28.25
CA THR A 653 -19.40 -14.07 28.28
C THR A 653 -18.86 -13.03 29.24
N VAL A 654 -17.59 -12.65 29.04
CA VAL A 654 -16.90 -11.63 29.84
C VAL A 654 -17.22 -10.24 29.30
N PHE A 655 -17.03 -9.23 30.15
CA PHE A 655 -17.12 -7.82 29.71
C PHE A 655 -16.20 -7.58 28.52
N GLY A 656 -16.68 -6.91 27.49
CA GLY A 656 -15.93 -6.53 26.31
C GLY A 656 -15.74 -5.02 26.20
N THR A 657 -16.86 -4.29 26.05
CA THR A 657 -16.84 -2.86 25.76
C THR A 657 -18.00 -2.14 26.46
N ALA A 658 -17.69 -0.97 27.05
CA ALA A 658 -18.71 -0.01 27.43
C ALA A 658 -18.75 1.14 26.40
N TYR A 659 -19.92 1.42 25.90
CA TYR A 659 -20.20 2.52 24.98
C TYR A 659 -20.70 3.71 25.77
N VAL A 660 -19.98 4.83 25.63
CA VAL A 660 -20.23 6.04 26.43
C VAL A 660 -20.62 7.18 25.52
N THR A 661 -21.77 7.79 25.80
CA THR A 661 -22.23 9.01 25.16
C THR A 661 -21.99 10.19 26.11
N PRO A 662 -20.97 11.04 25.81
CA PRO A 662 -20.66 12.17 26.67
C PRO A 662 -21.45 13.43 26.30
N ALA A 663 -21.84 14.24 27.28
CA ALA A 663 -22.29 15.61 27.04
C ALA A 663 -21.14 16.53 26.63
N ASN A 664 -19.92 16.24 27.11
CA ASN A 664 -18.69 16.95 26.73
C ASN A 664 -17.53 15.95 26.65
N GLU A 665 -17.08 15.63 25.43
CA GLU A 665 -16.08 14.60 25.14
C GLU A 665 -14.76 14.81 25.90
N ASN A 666 -14.21 16.03 25.88
CA ASN A 666 -12.91 16.33 26.49
C ASN A 666 -12.94 16.23 28.02
N ALA A 667 -14.05 16.63 28.65
CA ALA A 667 -14.22 16.53 30.09
C ALA A 667 -14.39 15.07 30.50
N ALA A 668 -15.22 14.32 29.77
CA ALA A 668 -15.47 12.90 29.99
C ALA A 668 -14.19 12.06 29.83
N LEU A 669 -13.39 12.27 28.76
CA LEU A 669 -12.13 11.57 28.55
C LEU A 669 -11.15 11.72 29.70
N LYS A 670 -11.04 12.95 30.24
CA LYS A 670 -10.13 13.25 31.34
C LYS A 670 -10.54 12.54 32.64
N GLN A 671 -11.85 12.42 32.88
CA GLN A 671 -12.37 11.71 34.04
C GLN A 671 -12.29 10.17 33.86
N LEU A 672 -12.59 9.69 32.64
CA LEU A 672 -12.49 8.27 32.31
C LEU A 672 -11.06 7.72 32.39
N GLN A 673 -10.05 8.55 32.09
CA GLN A 673 -8.67 8.17 32.32
C GLN A 673 -8.34 7.91 33.78
N GLY A 674 -9.06 8.55 34.71
CA GLY A 674 -8.96 8.29 36.14
C GLY A 674 -9.54 6.96 36.61
N ILE A 675 -10.43 6.33 35.79
CA ILE A 675 -11.03 5.03 36.09
C ILE A 675 -9.98 3.90 36.03
N LYS A 676 -8.90 4.07 35.24
CA LYS A 676 -7.80 3.10 35.18
C LYS A 676 -7.20 2.76 36.56
N GLY A 677 -7.28 3.69 37.53
CA GLY A 677 -6.85 3.45 38.91
C GLY A 677 -7.73 2.45 39.67
N GLN A 678 -8.99 2.23 39.25
CA GLN A 678 -9.94 1.27 39.87
C GLN A 678 -10.13 0.04 38.97
N PHE A 679 -9.99 0.21 37.67
CA PHE A 679 -10.11 -0.87 36.67
C PHE A 679 -8.86 -0.82 35.76
N PRO A 680 -7.73 -1.36 36.19
CA PRO A 680 -6.46 -1.20 35.50
C PRO A 680 -6.40 -1.89 34.12
N THR A 681 -7.29 -2.82 33.87
CA THR A 681 -7.37 -3.54 32.58
C THR A 681 -8.14 -2.81 31.49
N VAL A 682 -8.87 -1.72 31.84
CA VAL A 682 -9.63 -0.97 30.83
C VAL A 682 -8.76 0.01 30.05
N ASP A 683 -9.04 0.12 28.77
CA ASP A 683 -8.52 1.17 27.92
C ASP A 683 -9.63 2.09 27.42
N VAL A 684 -9.36 3.39 27.45
CA VAL A 684 -10.33 4.42 27.06
C VAL A 684 -9.90 4.98 25.72
N SER A 685 -10.72 4.83 24.72
CA SER A 685 -10.49 5.33 23.37
C SER A 685 -11.62 6.24 22.90
N SER A 686 -11.27 7.33 22.21
CA SER A 686 -12.22 8.28 21.65
C SER A 686 -12.26 8.17 20.12
N TYR A 687 -13.47 8.28 19.58
CA TYR A 687 -13.69 8.36 18.12
C TYR A 687 -12.91 9.51 17.49
N ALA A 688 -12.90 10.69 18.13
CA ALA A 688 -12.18 11.85 17.63
C ALA A 688 -10.68 11.59 17.57
N GLN A 689 -10.07 10.98 18.61
CA GLN A 689 -8.66 10.63 18.63
C GLN A 689 -8.32 9.56 17.60
N ALA A 690 -9.16 8.51 17.47
CA ALA A 690 -8.97 7.48 16.46
C ALA A 690 -9.04 8.04 15.04
N LEU A 691 -10.00 8.94 14.79
CA LEU A 691 -10.14 9.63 13.50
C LEU A 691 -8.96 10.57 13.22
N GLU A 692 -8.47 11.28 14.23
CA GLU A 692 -7.30 12.17 14.12
C GLU A 692 -6.04 11.35 13.82
N ASN A 693 -5.82 10.25 14.54
CA ASN A 693 -4.67 9.36 14.31
C ASN A 693 -4.70 8.74 12.91
N SER A 694 -5.87 8.24 12.49
CA SER A 694 -6.08 7.74 11.12
C SER A 694 -5.84 8.84 10.07
N SER A 695 -6.39 10.03 10.29
CA SER A 695 -6.20 11.17 9.40
C SER A 695 -4.74 11.63 9.31
N ASN A 696 -4.02 11.65 10.44
CA ASN A 696 -2.61 12.03 10.50
C ASN A 696 -1.74 11.00 9.76
N MET A 697 -1.94 9.72 9.98
CA MET A 697 -1.27 8.65 9.26
C MET A 697 -1.52 8.77 7.75
N TYR A 698 -2.78 8.95 7.35
CA TYR A 698 -3.15 9.14 5.95
C TYR A 698 -2.47 10.35 5.32
N THR A 699 -2.49 11.52 6.00
CA THR A 699 -1.89 12.76 5.48
C THR A 699 -0.40 12.60 5.22
N ARG A 700 0.30 11.82 6.05
CA ARG A 700 1.73 11.52 5.87
C ARG A 700 1.97 10.65 4.64
N VAL A 701 1.27 9.54 4.50
CA VAL A 701 1.33 8.67 3.31
C VAL A 701 0.98 9.44 2.05
N TRP A 702 -0.09 10.25 2.09
CA TRP A 702 -0.50 11.12 0.98
C TRP A 702 0.59 12.09 0.54
N SER A 703 1.25 12.75 1.49
CA SER A 703 2.30 13.74 1.20
C SER A 703 3.47 13.11 0.44
N PHE A 704 3.84 11.89 0.77
CA PHE A 704 4.89 11.14 0.08
C PHE A 704 4.49 10.81 -1.37
N PHE A 705 3.33 10.19 -1.57
CA PHE A 705 2.86 9.86 -2.92
C PHE A 705 2.63 11.11 -3.77
N LEU A 706 2.13 12.18 -3.17
CA LEU A 706 1.97 13.48 -3.83
C LEU A 706 3.32 14.01 -4.32
N SER A 707 4.35 13.96 -3.49
CA SER A 707 5.70 14.40 -3.87
C SER A 707 6.25 13.58 -5.03
N ALA A 708 6.05 12.26 -5.04
CA ALA A 708 6.43 11.38 -6.13
C ALA A 708 5.69 11.73 -7.44
N ILE A 709 4.38 11.92 -7.39
CA ILE A 709 3.57 12.33 -8.54
C ILE A 709 4.05 13.69 -9.07
N ILE A 710 4.32 14.67 -8.20
CA ILE A 710 4.83 15.99 -8.59
C ILE A 710 6.17 15.86 -9.33
N VAL A 711 7.11 15.06 -8.82
CA VAL A 711 8.42 14.85 -9.48
C VAL A 711 8.26 14.20 -10.86
N ILE A 712 7.38 13.19 -10.97
CA ILE A 712 7.06 12.55 -12.26
C ILE A 712 6.48 13.59 -13.23
N MET A 713 5.50 14.37 -12.78
CA MET A 713 4.84 15.37 -13.60
C MET A 713 5.79 16.49 -14.05
N LEU A 714 6.71 16.92 -13.18
CA LEU A 714 7.75 17.87 -13.54
C LEU A 714 8.70 17.30 -14.59
N SER A 715 9.18 16.08 -14.39
CA SER A 715 10.06 15.38 -15.33
C SER A 715 9.41 15.26 -16.71
N VAL A 716 8.15 14.81 -16.75
CA VAL A 716 7.36 14.67 -17.99
C VAL A 716 7.13 16.02 -18.65
N THR A 717 6.74 17.04 -17.89
CA THR A 717 6.48 18.39 -18.42
C THR A 717 7.73 18.96 -19.08
N ILE A 718 8.88 18.88 -18.43
CA ILE A 718 10.16 19.34 -18.96
C ILE A 718 10.49 18.61 -20.27
N GLY A 719 10.39 17.28 -20.26
CA GLY A 719 10.72 16.47 -21.41
C GLY A 719 9.76 16.65 -22.59
N VAL A 720 8.46 16.72 -22.33
CA VAL A 720 7.42 16.98 -23.34
C VAL A 720 7.59 18.37 -23.94
N PHE A 721 7.82 19.38 -23.14
CA PHE A 721 8.04 20.75 -23.65
C PHE A 721 9.28 20.83 -24.52
N ASN A 722 10.38 20.20 -24.11
CA ASN A 722 11.57 20.09 -24.94
C ASN A 722 11.27 19.42 -26.30
N SER A 723 10.53 18.31 -26.29
CA SER A 723 10.14 17.60 -27.52
C SER A 723 9.26 18.46 -28.43
N LEU A 724 8.29 19.18 -27.86
CA LEU A 724 7.40 20.08 -28.60
C LEU A 724 8.15 21.31 -29.18
N ILE A 725 9.04 21.91 -28.40
CA ILE A 725 9.91 23.02 -28.86
C ILE A 725 10.73 22.55 -30.06
N ASN A 726 11.36 21.40 -29.98
CA ASN A 726 12.15 20.84 -31.09
C ASN A 726 11.29 20.53 -32.30
N ASN A 727 10.08 20.04 -32.13
CA ASN A 727 9.15 19.82 -33.23
C ASN A 727 8.72 21.12 -33.90
N ILE A 728 8.37 22.16 -33.16
CA ILE A 728 8.04 23.49 -33.67
C ILE A 728 9.25 24.09 -34.42
N TYR A 729 10.43 23.98 -33.83
CA TYR A 729 11.67 24.48 -34.46
C TYR A 729 11.98 23.78 -35.78
N SER A 730 11.72 22.47 -35.89
CA SER A 730 11.94 21.72 -37.14
C SER A 730 11.05 22.20 -38.28
N LYS A 731 9.93 22.85 -37.98
CA LYS A 731 8.94 23.38 -38.93
C LYS A 731 9.05 24.87 -39.24
N ARG A 732 10.08 25.51 -38.76
CA ARG A 732 10.26 26.97 -38.95
C ARG A 732 10.14 27.39 -40.40
N LYS A 733 10.56 26.58 -41.39
CA LYS A 733 10.42 26.88 -42.84
C LYS A 733 8.95 26.83 -43.26
N GLU A 734 8.19 25.84 -42.85
CA GLU A 734 6.76 25.76 -43.13
C GLU A 734 6.03 27.00 -42.59
N TYR A 735 6.38 27.42 -41.37
CA TYR A 735 5.83 28.63 -40.74
C TYR A 735 6.28 29.92 -41.49
N ALA A 736 7.50 29.96 -42.02
CA ALA A 736 7.97 31.07 -42.84
C ALA A 736 7.19 31.16 -44.18
N VAL A 737 6.90 30.00 -44.81
CA VAL A 737 6.04 29.94 -46.01
C VAL A 737 4.61 30.40 -45.68
N LEU A 738 4.01 29.94 -44.61
CA LEU A 738 2.68 30.41 -44.20
C LEU A 738 2.63 31.93 -44.00
N ARG A 739 3.67 32.53 -43.46
CA ARG A 739 3.79 33.98 -43.31
C ARG A 739 3.98 34.67 -44.66
N ALA A 740 4.67 34.03 -45.58
CA ALA A 740 4.82 34.58 -46.94
C ALA A 740 3.49 34.58 -47.72
N ILE A 741 2.57 33.66 -47.43
CA ILE A 741 1.22 33.51 -48.02
C ILE A 741 0.16 34.31 -47.24
N SER A 742 0.53 35.34 -46.49
CA SER A 742 -0.35 36.31 -45.82
C SER A 742 -0.94 35.87 -44.45
N VAL A 743 -0.37 34.87 -43.77
CA VAL A 743 -0.71 34.62 -42.38
C VAL A 743 -0.03 35.66 -41.48
N ASP A 744 -0.82 36.43 -40.74
CA ASP A 744 -0.31 37.44 -39.83
C ASP A 744 0.45 36.82 -38.62
N LYS A 745 1.19 37.65 -37.88
CA LYS A 745 1.99 37.20 -36.73
C LYS A 745 1.09 36.60 -35.63
N LYS A 746 -0.09 37.17 -35.39
CA LYS A 746 -1.05 36.66 -34.37
C LYS A 746 -1.62 35.32 -34.80
N GLY A 747 -1.95 35.15 -36.07
CA GLY A 747 -2.42 33.88 -36.62
C GLY A 747 -1.38 32.76 -36.50
N LEU A 748 -0.09 33.05 -36.76
CA LEU A 748 0.97 32.07 -36.56
C LEU A 748 1.14 31.65 -35.09
N VAL A 749 1.11 32.62 -34.17
CA VAL A 749 1.15 32.33 -32.73
C VAL A 749 -0.04 31.47 -32.34
N GLY A 750 -1.23 31.78 -32.84
CA GLY A 750 -2.45 31.00 -32.62
C GLY A 750 -2.34 29.55 -33.12
N ILE A 751 -1.78 29.35 -34.34
CA ILE A 751 -1.56 28.00 -34.91
C ILE A 751 -0.63 27.16 -33.98
N ILE A 752 0.50 27.76 -33.56
CA ILE A 752 1.46 27.07 -32.70
C ILE A 752 0.85 26.71 -31.34
N LEU A 753 0.20 27.65 -30.69
CA LEU A 753 -0.43 27.43 -29.40
C LEU A 753 -1.55 26.36 -29.48
N THR A 754 -2.41 26.46 -30.50
CA THR A 754 -3.46 25.47 -30.71
C THR A 754 -2.88 24.05 -30.91
N GLN A 755 -1.78 23.91 -31.64
CA GLN A 755 -1.12 22.62 -31.83
C GLN A 755 -0.59 22.05 -30.50
N VAL A 756 0.09 22.88 -29.70
CA VAL A 756 0.62 22.47 -28.39
C VAL A 756 -0.52 22.05 -27.44
N LEU A 757 -1.55 22.88 -27.32
CA LEU A 757 -2.70 22.61 -26.49
C LEU A 757 -3.43 21.33 -26.90
N LEU A 758 -3.58 21.08 -28.20
CA LEU A 758 -4.18 19.85 -28.71
C LEU A 758 -3.38 18.59 -28.31
N TYR A 759 -2.04 18.62 -28.42
CA TYR A 759 -1.22 17.51 -27.97
C TYR A 759 -1.39 17.23 -26.48
N LEU A 760 -1.40 18.28 -25.65
CA LEU A 760 -1.59 18.18 -24.22
C LEU A 760 -3.00 17.66 -23.89
N CYS A 761 -4.05 18.28 -24.45
CA CYS A 761 -5.43 17.87 -24.17
C CYS A 761 -5.70 16.41 -24.60
N ILE A 762 -5.19 15.97 -25.74
CA ILE A 762 -5.36 14.59 -26.20
C ILE A 762 -4.63 13.64 -25.25
N GLY A 763 -3.37 13.96 -24.89
CA GLY A 763 -2.60 13.12 -23.96
C GLY A 763 -3.28 13.03 -22.59
N MET A 764 -3.72 14.17 -22.03
CA MET A 764 -4.45 14.21 -20.76
C MET A 764 -5.78 13.44 -20.82
N PHE A 765 -6.57 13.63 -21.88
CA PHE A 765 -7.84 12.91 -22.03
C PHE A 765 -7.65 11.40 -22.10
N VAL A 766 -6.71 10.93 -22.92
CA VAL A 766 -6.38 9.49 -23.02
C VAL A 766 -5.88 8.96 -21.69
N GLY A 767 -5.00 9.69 -21.00
CA GLY A 767 -4.46 9.28 -19.71
C GLY A 767 -5.50 9.21 -18.60
N VAL A 768 -6.36 10.22 -18.49
CA VAL A 768 -7.46 10.23 -17.52
C VAL A 768 -8.45 9.09 -17.81
N THR A 769 -8.83 8.90 -19.07
CA THR A 769 -9.75 7.82 -19.44
C THR A 769 -9.15 6.43 -19.11
N LEU A 770 -7.87 6.21 -19.42
CA LEU A 770 -7.17 4.97 -19.07
C LEU A 770 -7.08 4.79 -17.55
N GLY A 771 -6.73 5.85 -16.83
CA GLY A 771 -6.64 5.81 -15.37
C GLY A 771 -7.98 5.43 -14.72
N ILE A 772 -9.08 6.02 -15.18
CA ILE A 772 -10.43 5.71 -14.70
C ILE A 772 -10.81 4.25 -15.04
N ILE A 773 -10.56 3.79 -16.27
CA ILE A 773 -10.87 2.39 -16.65
C ILE A 773 -10.09 1.41 -15.77
N LEU A 774 -8.78 1.62 -15.55
CA LEU A 774 -7.97 0.75 -14.72
C LEU A 774 -8.40 0.81 -13.25
N LEU A 775 -8.76 1.98 -12.76
CA LEU A 775 -9.26 2.16 -11.40
C LEU A 775 -10.54 1.36 -11.16
N TYR A 776 -11.50 1.43 -12.08
CA TYR A 776 -12.71 0.61 -11.99
C TYR A 776 -12.45 -0.88 -12.19
N ALA A 777 -11.45 -1.25 -12.97
CA ALA A 777 -11.05 -2.66 -13.10
C ALA A 777 -10.46 -3.22 -11.79
N PHE A 778 -9.92 -2.36 -10.92
CA PHE A 778 -9.47 -2.74 -9.56
C PHE A 778 -10.60 -3.29 -8.68
N ARG A 779 -11.86 -2.92 -8.93
CA ARG A 779 -13.03 -3.50 -8.23
C ARG A 779 -13.22 -4.99 -8.47
N LEU A 780 -12.56 -5.56 -9.46
CA LEU A 780 -12.53 -7.01 -9.67
C LEU A 780 -11.66 -7.73 -8.63
N ILE A 781 -10.74 -7.02 -7.99
CA ILE A 781 -9.84 -7.54 -6.96
C ILE A 781 -10.42 -7.21 -5.58
N ASP A 782 -10.80 -5.96 -5.38
CA ASP A 782 -11.39 -5.45 -4.14
C ASP A 782 -12.74 -4.78 -4.47
N PRO A 783 -13.88 -5.34 -4.02
CA PRO A 783 -15.21 -4.81 -4.31
C PRO A 783 -15.50 -3.47 -3.60
N ALA A 784 -14.56 -2.96 -2.79
CA ALA A 784 -14.72 -1.70 -2.06
C ALA A 784 -15.08 -0.50 -2.98
N PRO A 785 -15.88 0.47 -2.49
CA PRO A 785 -16.24 1.64 -3.27
C PRO A 785 -15.01 2.49 -3.60
N ILE A 786 -14.90 2.92 -4.87
CA ILE A 786 -13.77 3.71 -5.36
C ILE A 786 -14.15 5.20 -5.38
N HIS A 787 -13.29 6.03 -4.79
CA HIS A 787 -13.45 7.47 -4.71
C HIS A 787 -12.42 8.20 -5.58
N ILE A 788 -12.87 8.76 -6.72
CA ILE A 788 -12.00 9.50 -7.64
C ILE A 788 -11.66 10.87 -7.05
N HIS A 789 -10.37 11.20 -6.97
CA HIS A 789 -9.90 12.51 -6.51
C HIS A 789 -9.94 13.55 -7.65
N ALA A 790 -11.15 13.91 -8.13
CA ALA A 790 -11.36 14.76 -9.29
C ALA A 790 -10.70 16.15 -9.15
N ALA A 791 -10.71 16.74 -7.96
CA ALA A 791 -10.11 18.06 -7.71
C ALA A 791 -8.60 18.05 -7.95
N PHE A 792 -7.90 17.01 -7.53
CA PHE A 792 -6.46 16.86 -7.75
C PHE A 792 -6.12 16.66 -9.23
N VAL A 793 -6.85 15.80 -9.92
CA VAL A 793 -6.67 15.52 -11.35
C VAL A 793 -6.89 16.78 -12.19
N THR A 794 -7.96 17.53 -11.93
CA THR A 794 -8.26 18.79 -12.64
C THR A 794 -7.24 19.88 -12.33
N SER A 795 -6.71 19.94 -11.10
CA SER A 795 -5.64 20.88 -10.71
C SER A 795 -4.35 20.60 -11.49
N ILE A 796 -3.92 19.33 -11.60
CA ILE A 796 -2.75 18.95 -12.40
C ILE A 796 -2.96 19.33 -13.88
N MET A 797 -4.13 19.03 -14.44
CA MET A 797 -4.44 19.41 -15.83
C MET A 797 -4.34 20.91 -16.02
N GLY A 798 -4.89 21.70 -15.09
CA GLY A 798 -4.83 23.16 -15.12
C GLY A 798 -3.41 23.69 -15.04
N ILE A 799 -2.59 23.15 -14.14
CA ILE A 799 -1.18 23.53 -13.98
C ILE A 799 -0.38 23.21 -15.25
N MET A 800 -0.56 22.03 -15.82
CA MET A 800 0.13 21.66 -17.09
C MET A 800 -0.24 22.59 -18.24
N LEU A 801 -1.51 22.95 -18.38
CA LEU A 801 -1.98 23.89 -19.41
C LEU A 801 -1.44 25.31 -19.17
N ALA A 802 -1.44 25.79 -17.93
CA ALA A 802 -0.88 27.08 -17.57
C ALA A 802 0.62 27.14 -17.86
N LEU A 803 1.39 26.13 -17.46
CA LEU A 803 2.82 26.04 -17.77
C LEU A 803 3.08 25.98 -19.27
N ALA A 804 2.27 25.22 -20.02
CA ALA A 804 2.40 25.22 -21.48
C ALA A 804 2.17 26.62 -22.07
N PHE A 805 1.17 27.32 -21.60
CA PHE A 805 0.89 28.67 -22.09
C PHE A 805 2.02 29.64 -21.76
N THR A 806 2.54 29.62 -20.54
CA THR A 806 3.67 30.48 -20.12
C THR A 806 4.95 30.22 -20.90
N VAL A 807 5.24 28.98 -21.28
CA VAL A 807 6.46 28.60 -22.03
C VAL A 807 6.28 28.85 -23.54
N PHE A 808 5.16 28.40 -24.11
CA PHE A 808 5.01 28.40 -25.58
C PHE A 808 4.51 29.73 -26.14
N LEU A 809 3.85 30.59 -25.37
CA LEU A 809 3.44 31.91 -25.86
C LEU A 809 4.64 32.81 -26.20
N PRO A 810 5.65 33.03 -25.33
CA PRO A 810 6.82 33.81 -25.64
C PRO A 810 7.65 33.15 -26.76
N TYR A 811 7.75 31.80 -26.74
CA TYR A 811 8.45 31.07 -27.78
C TYR A 811 7.81 31.25 -29.18
N ALA A 812 6.49 31.12 -29.27
CA ALA A 812 5.73 31.33 -30.51
C ALA A 812 5.83 32.80 -31.01
N ARG A 813 5.78 33.77 -30.10
CA ARG A 813 6.00 35.21 -30.43
C ARG A 813 7.41 35.47 -30.97
N SER A 814 8.43 34.87 -30.33
CA SER A 814 9.81 34.96 -30.80
C SER A 814 9.97 34.42 -32.22
N LEU A 815 9.38 33.24 -32.47
CA LEU A 815 9.43 32.61 -33.80
C LEU A 815 8.66 33.44 -34.87
N ALA A 816 7.50 33.99 -34.50
CA ALA A 816 6.69 34.85 -35.39
C ALA A 816 7.37 36.19 -35.74
N ASN A 817 8.31 36.68 -34.95
CA ASN A 817 9.03 37.92 -35.18
C ASN A 817 10.30 37.75 -36.00
N LYS A 818 10.77 36.55 -36.28
CA LYS A 818 11.96 36.33 -37.11
C LYS A 818 11.73 36.76 -38.55
N LYS A 819 12.80 37.22 -39.19
CA LYS A 819 12.75 37.68 -40.61
C LYS A 819 12.50 36.48 -41.54
N ILE A 820 11.50 36.54 -42.42
CA ILE A 820 11.10 35.44 -43.34
C ILE A 820 12.25 34.99 -44.19
N VAL A 821 12.99 35.95 -44.80
CA VAL A 821 14.11 35.69 -45.70
C VAL A 821 15.25 34.91 -45.04
N SER A 822 15.54 35.22 -43.77
CA SER A 822 16.60 34.54 -43.03
C SER A 822 16.24 33.06 -42.73
N GLU A 823 14.97 32.76 -42.48
CA GLU A 823 14.49 31.40 -42.19
C GLU A 823 14.39 30.56 -43.48
N LEU A 824 14.12 31.16 -44.65
CA LEU A 824 14.06 30.46 -45.92
C LEU A 824 15.47 30.14 -46.43
N ASN A 825 16.46 31.04 -46.25
CA ASN A 825 17.79 30.94 -46.78
C ASN A 825 18.79 30.13 -45.92
N GLN A 826 18.43 29.72 -44.70
CA GLN A 826 19.33 29.11 -43.73
C GLN A 826 19.89 27.69 -44.12
N ASN A 827 19.61 27.20 -45.32
CA ASN A 827 20.24 26.02 -45.91
C ASN A 827 21.33 26.29 -46.98
N ARG A 828 21.68 27.58 -47.21
CA ARG A 828 22.75 27.94 -48.14
C ARG A 828 24.07 28.29 -47.45
N ALA A 829 24.13 28.23 -46.12
CA ALA A 829 25.36 28.42 -45.35
C ALA A 829 25.72 27.15 -44.56
#